data_e7dbd3276de0dfef3931a37d2a47f770
#
_entry.id   e7dbd3276de0dfef3931a37d2a47f770
#
_cell.length_a   1.000
_cell.length_b   1.000
_cell.length_c   1.000
_cell.angle_alpha   90.00
_cell.angle_beta   90.00
_cell.angle_gamma   90.00
#
_symmetry.space_group_name_H-M   'P 1'
#
loop_
_entity.id
_entity.type
_entity.pdbx_description
1 polymer ?
#
loop_
_entity_poly.entity_id
_entity_poly.type
_entity_poly.pdbx_seq_one_letter_code
_entity_poly.pdbx_strand_id
1 'polypeptide(L)'
;MPLRAPPEYTHSELAREALAVLRELTGRPDAEFREGQDLAIAALVEDRRRALVVQRTGWGKSAVYFVATALLRARGGGPTLLVSPLLALMRDQVAAAARAGVRAMEMSSANTTEWDDVAQRLAADDVDVLLVSPERLTNPRFRAELLPDLLSRCGLLVVDEAHCISDWGHDFRPDYRRIRDLLAHLRAGTPVLATTATANERVVADVAEQLGAGGVEVTTVRGPLARDSLRLGVLRLPTDRARWAWLSAHLADLPGSGIVYTLTVAAAEETAQLLRDAGHDVRAYTGRLDDAERRAAEEALRANEVKALIATSALGMGFDKPYLGFVVHLGAPSSPVAYYQQVGRAGRAVERADVLLLPGPEDLAIWQWFATSSMPRLADATAVLDALCDADKPWSTPRLETVANVRRTRLELLLKVLAVDGAVERVSGGWRATGQDWTYDTDRYERVAATREAEQESMIAYARPADSPKATCRMAFLQQSLDDPTATQCGRCDVCSAPWYPTDIPAQAAAAAAERLDRPGAELSPRAQWPTGVDRLGVDVRGKIGPDEAVENGRAVARLTDLGWGQRLRTLLGDDGLGHVAAPGMLDREPPGIEEDPDAAGDGRSRPPESPGSPASSGSSGSPASSGSSGSDTSGGSTAPSASASAPSMDGPPDEALLHACAQVLAAWDWSRRPAAIVSIPSRRRPQLVSGIGRGLGQLGRLPYLGELDLAHGGPTGQPGGNSAFRLAAVWDRFVVGPQLADRISQLGDQPILLVDDLADSRWTMTVAGRALRRAGAGAVLPFVLALTA
;
A
#
# COMPACT_ATOMS: atom_id res chain seq x y z
N MET A 1 -15.11 -17.49 28.00
CA MET A 1 -14.85 -18.81 28.62
C MET A 1 -13.46 -18.72 29.22
N PRO A 2 -13.23 -19.04 30.52
CA PRO A 2 -11.90 -18.93 31.09
C PRO A 2 -10.96 -19.92 30.38
N LEU A 3 -9.79 -19.44 29.99
CA LEU A 3 -8.71 -20.23 29.41
C LEU A 3 -8.39 -21.42 30.30
N ARG A 4 -8.58 -22.61 29.79
CA ARG A 4 -8.18 -23.84 30.43
C ARG A 4 -6.65 -23.82 30.58
N ALA A 5 -6.13 -23.92 31.77
CA ALA A 5 -4.70 -24.07 32.02
C ALA A 5 -4.19 -25.25 31.17
N PRO A 6 -3.06 -25.08 30.44
CA PRO A 6 -2.50 -26.15 29.65
C PRO A 6 -2.17 -27.35 30.54
N PRO A 7 -2.35 -28.60 30.04
CA PRO A 7 -1.88 -29.78 30.76
C PRO A 7 -0.36 -29.68 30.98
N GLU A 8 0.10 -30.00 32.19
CA GLU A 8 1.53 -30.09 32.50
C GLU A 8 2.17 -31.21 31.65
N TYR A 9 2.78 -30.83 30.53
CA TYR A 9 3.62 -31.73 29.74
C TYR A 9 4.97 -31.92 30.44
N THR A 10 5.00 -32.82 31.35
CA THR A 10 6.25 -33.28 31.97
C THR A 10 6.95 -34.31 31.09
N HIS A 11 8.08 -33.91 30.52
CA HIS A 11 9.15 -34.76 29.95
C HIS A 11 8.72 -35.90 29.05
N SER A 12 7.93 -35.63 28.01
CA SER A 12 7.63 -36.61 26.99
C SER A 12 8.87 -36.88 26.10
N GLU A 13 8.96 -38.06 25.52
CA GLU A 13 10.00 -38.42 24.54
C GLU A 13 10.01 -37.44 23.38
N LEU A 14 8.81 -37.00 22.92
CA LEU A 14 8.67 -35.97 21.90
C LEU A 14 9.35 -34.64 22.30
N ALA A 15 9.23 -34.19 23.55
CA ALA A 15 9.84 -32.92 23.98
C ALA A 15 11.38 -32.98 23.90
N ARG A 16 11.96 -34.17 24.20
CA ARG A 16 13.41 -34.37 24.07
C ARG A 16 13.87 -34.44 22.62
N GLU A 17 13.14 -35.17 21.75
CA GLU A 17 13.40 -35.21 20.30
C GLU A 17 13.28 -33.83 19.69
N ALA A 18 12.20 -33.12 19.98
CA ALA A 18 11.92 -31.76 19.48
C ALA A 18 13.01 -30.76 19.93
N LEU A 19 13.46 -30.86 21.19
CA LEU A 19 14.54 -30.00 21.71
C LEU A 19 15.89 -30.30 21.03
N ALA A 20 16.20 -31.56 20.72
CA ALA A 20 17.39 -31.90 19.97
C ALA A 20 17.36 -31.25 18.56
N VAL A 21 16.27 -31.38 17.84
CA VAL A 21 16.08 -30.75 16.51
C VAL A 21 16.17 -29.23 16.62
N LEU A 22 15.60 -28.60 17.66
CA LEU A 22 15.69 -27.15 17.87
C LEU A 22 17.15 -26.69 18.04
N ARG A 23 17.97 -27.46 18.77
CA ARG A 23 19.37 -27.14 18.99
C ARG A 23 20.20 -27.25 17.72
N GLU A 24 19.93 -28.24 16.89
CA GLU A 24 20.52 -28.37 15.55
C GLU A 24 20.11 -27.22 14.65
N LEU A 25 18.81 -26.89 14.59
CA LEU A 25 18.25 -25.80 13.78
C LEU A 25 18.87 -24.44 14.13
N THR A 26 19.07 -24.18 15.41
CA THR A 26 19.61 -22.91 15.90
C THR A 26 21.13 -22.87 15.93
N GLY A 27 21.81 -24.04 15.86
CA GLY A 27 23.25 -24.17 16.07
C GLY A 27 23.67 -23.84 17.51
N ARG A 28 22.73 -23.90 18.46
CA ARG A 28 22.93 -23.52 19.86
C ARG A 28 22.63 -24.72 20.77
N PRO A 29 23.66 -25.32 21.40
CA PRO A 29 23.45 -26.43 22.30
C PRO A 29 22.62 -26.10 23.56
N ASP A 30 22.59 -24.82 23.93
CA ASP A 30 21.86 -24.24 25.05
C ASP A 30 20.45 -23.79 24.69
N ALA A 31 20.01 -23.98 23.44
CA ALA A 31 18.66 -23.53 23.03
C ALA A 31 17.57 -24.27 23.81
N GLU A 32 16.57 -23.52 24.22
CA GLU A 32 15.35 -24.01 24.88
C GLU A 32 14.11 -23.49 24.16
N PHE A 33 13.00 -24.20 24.31
CA PHE A 33 11.73 -23.74 23.79
C PHE A 33 11.27 -22.49 24.52
N ARG A 34 10.71 -21.56 23.75
CA ARG A 34 9.95 -20.46 24.29
C ARG A 34 8.54 -20.93 24.65
N GLU A 35 7.93 -20.29 25.62
CA GLU A 35 6.57 -20.60 26.07
C GLU A 35 5.61 -20.83 24.90
N GLY A 36 4.95 -22.01 24.87
CA GLY A 36 3.98 -22.41 23.86
C GLY A 36 4.54 -23.00 22.57
N GLN A 37 5.87 -23.03 22.35
CA GLN A 37 6.43 -23.69 21.16
C GLN A 37 6.26 -25.22 21.22
N ASP A 38 6.53 -25.80 22.35
CA ASP A 38 6.33 -27.21 22.66
C ASP A 38 4.88 -27.64 22.51
N LEU A 39 3.93 -26.85 23.01
CA LEU A 39 2.49 -27.08 22.83
C LEU A 39 2.09 -27.10 21.35
N ALA A 40 2.57 -26.13 20.58
CA ALA A 40 2.28 -26.07 19.14
C ALA A 40 2.86 -27.28 18.40
N ILE A 41 4.10 -27.70 18.74
CA ILE A 41 4.74 -28.87 18.15
C ILE A 41 3.99 -30.15 18.51
N ALA A 42 3.59 -30.32 19.78
CA ALA A 42 2.85 -31.49 20.25
C ALA A 42 1.48 -31.62 19.52
N ALA A 43 0.75 -30.51 19.41
CA ALA A 43 -0.52 -30.48 18.67
C ALA A 43 -0.38 -30.94 17.21
N LEU A 44 0.74 -30.60 16.55
CA LEU A 44 0.99 -30.99 15.16
C LEU A 44 1.50 -32.42 15.01
N VAL A 45 2.40 -32.86 15.89
CA VAL A 45 3.15 -34.12 15.70
C VAL A 45 2.46 -35.30 16.39
N GLU A 46 1.96 -35.14 17.63
CA GLU A 46 1.26 -36.17 18.39
C GLU A 46 -0.23 -36.20 18.07
N ASP A 47 -0.88 -35.07 18.28
CA ASP A 47 -2.34 -34.97 18.16
C ASP A 47 -2.82 -34.90 16.71
N ARG A 48 -1.93 -34.58 15.76
CA ARG A 48 -2.27 -34.37 14.34
C ARG A 48 -3.39 -33.36 14.15
N ARG A 49 -3.41 -32.29 14.97
CA ARG A 49 -4.44 -31.24 14.97
C ARG A 49 -4.07 -30.08 14.06
N ARG A 50 -5.04 -29.19 13.88
CA ARG A 50 -4.83 -27.87 13.30
C ARG A 50 -4.47 -26.90 14.42
N ALA A 51 -3.43 -26.09 14.22
CA ALA A 51 -2.95 -25.14 15.20
C ALA A 51 -2.86 -23.71 14.60
N LEU A 52 -3.27 -22.70 15.38
CA LEU A 52 -3.09 -21.29 15.08
C LEU A 52 -2.15 -20.68 16.14
N VAL A 53 -1.00 -20.19 15.72
CA VAL A 53 0.02 -19.57 16.58
C VAL A 53 0.02 -18.07 16.37
N VAL A 54 -0.43 -17.31 17.37
CA VAL A 54 -0.46 -15.84 17.38
C VAL A 54 0.63 -15.36 18.34
N GLN A 55 1.77 -14.96 17.79
CA GLN A 55 2.97 -14.65 18.57
C GLN A 55 3.77 -13.52 17.93
N ARG A 56 4.33 -12.64 18.76
CA ARG A 56 5.15 -11.49 18.30
C ARG A 56 6.25 -11.90 17.32
N THR A 57 6.67 -10.96 16.50
CA THR A 57 7.85 -11.15 15.64
C THR A 57 9.09 -11.48 16.48
N GLY A 58 9.94 -12.40 15.99
CA GLY A 58 11.12 -12.86 16.72
C GLY A 58 10.86 -13.89 17.83
N TRP A 59 9.61 -14.34 18.06
CA TRP A 59 9.30 -15.45 18.99
C TRP A 59 9.81 -16.80 18.49
N GLY A 60 10.06 -16.95 17.19
CA GLY A 60 10.54 -18.20 16.63
C GLY A 60 9.44 -19.08 16.07
N LYS A 61 8.43 -18.48 15.42
CA LYS A 61 7.37 -19.23 14.71
C LYS A 61 7.93 -20.23 13.71
N SER A 62 9.03 -19.89 13.01
CA SER A 62 9.70 -20.79 12.07
C SER A 62 10.30 -22.05 12.72
N ALA A 63 10.76 -21.98 13.95
CA ALA A 63 11.24 -23.15 14.65
C ALA A 63 10.14 -24.20 14.85
N VAL A 64 8.89 -23.78 15.10
CA VAL A 64 7.77 -24.70 15.27
C VAL A 64 7.56 -25.56 14.04
N TYR A 65 7.47 -24.96 12.85
CA TYR A 65 7.20 -25.77 11.64
C TYR A 65 8.41 -26.55 11.16
N PHE A 66 9.66 -26.08 11.31
CA PHE A 66 10.83 -26.87 10.94
C PHE A 66 11.04 -28.06 11.87
N VAL A 67 10.87 -27.87 13.20
CA VAL A 67 10.93 -28.97 14.16
C VAL A 67 9.81 -29.98 13.91
N ALA A 68 8.58 -29.51 13.71
CA ALA A 68 7.46 -30.39 13.39
C ALA A 68 7.69 -31.16 12.07
N THR A 69 8.21 -30.49 11.04
CA THR A 69 8.56 -31.14 9.76
C THR A 69 9.60 -32.26 9.98
N ALA A 70 10.72 -31.97 10.65
CA ALA A 70 11.77 -32.96 10.89
C ALA A 70 11.23 -34.19 11.63
N LEU A 71 10.43 -33.97 12.67
CA LEU A 71 9.84 -35.08 13.44
C LEU A 71 8.80 -35.89 12.65
N LEU A 72 7.97 -35.21 11.85
CA LEU A 72 6.98 -35.88 10.98
C LEU A 72 7.68 -36.69 9.88
N ARG A 73 8.73 -36.13 9.25
CA ARG A 73 9.55 -36.85 8.26
C ARG A 73 10.23 -38.06 8.87
N ALA A 74 10.83 -37.97 10.05
CA ALA A 74 11.43 -39.09 10.77
C ALA A 74 10.42 -40.21 11.07
N ARG A 75 9.14 -39.88 11.17
CA ARG A 75 8.02 -40.81 11.40
C ARG A 75 7.36 -41.29 10.10
N GLY A 76 8.00 -41.05 8.93
CA GLY A 76 7.52 -41.51 7.62
C GLY A 76 6.42 -40.62 7.03
N GLY A 77 6.23 -39.40 7.55
CA GLY A 77 5.33 -38.39 6.97
C GLY A 77 5.86 -37.86 5.64
N GLY A 78 4.96 -37.39 4.77
CA GLY A 78 5.31 -36.74 3.50
C GLY A 78 5.89 -35.34 3.68
N PRO A 79 6.16 -34.63 2.57
CA PRO A 79 6.74 -33.29 2.62
C PRO A 79 5.78 -32.28 3.24
N THR A 80 6.35 -31.22 3.80
CA THR A 80 5.61 -30.04 4.27
C THR A 80 5.38 -29.08 3.12
N LEU A 81 4.12 -28.64 2.93
CA LEU A 81 3.79 -27.51 2.06
C LEU A 81 3.72 -26.25 2.91
N LEU A 82 4.62 -25.29 2.66
CA LEU A 82 4.64 -24.01 3.36
C LEU A 82 4.22 -22.89 2.41
N VAL A 83 3.09 -22.25 2.70
CA VAL A 83 2.59 -21.08 1.97
C VAL A 83 3.04 -19.82 2.72
N SER A 84 3.87 -19.00 2.07
CA SER A 84 4.41 -17.75 2.63
C SER A 84 4.32 -16.61 1.61
N PRO A 85 3.97 -15.38 2.02
CA PRO A 85 3.69 -14.28 1.08
C PRO A 85 4.94 -13.60 0.51
N LEU A 86 6.15 -13.98 0.94
CA LEU A 86 7.35 -13.17 0.74
C LEU A 86 8.55 -14.00 0.27
N LEU A 87 9.08 -13.64 -0.90
CA LEU A 87 10.26 -14.29 -1.49
C LEU A 87 11.52 -14.15 -0.63
N ALA A 88 11.76 -12.98 -0.03
CA ALA A 88 12.93 -12.77 0.82
C ALA A 88 12.90 -13.68 2.07
N LEU A 89 11.72 -13.79 2.70
CA LEU A 89 11.52 -14.68 3.84
C LEU A 89 11.72 -16.15 3.47
N MET A 90 11.25 -16.57 2.29
CA MET A 90 11.41 -17.95 1.82
C MET A 90 12.87 -18.34 1.69
N ARG A 91 13.72 -17.48 1.16
CA ARG A 91 15.18 -17.74 1.05
C ARG A 91 15.86 -17.87 2.41
N ASP A 92 15.55 -16.96 3.33
CA ASP A 92 16.08 -17.01 4.71
C ASP A 92 15.60 -18.29 5.42
N GLN A 93 14.37 -18.73 5.14
CA GLN A 93 13.82 -20.01 5.65
C GLN A 93 14.50 -21.22 5.05
N VAL A 94 14.77 -21.24 3.74
CA VAL A 94 15.55 -22.32 3.08
C VAL A 94 16.94 -22.43 3.69
N ALA A 95 17.64 -21.32 3.88
CA ALA A 95 18.95 -21.29 4.52
C ALA A 95 18.90 -21.75 5.98
N ALA A 96 17.83 -21.43 6.71
CA ALA A 96 17.65 -21.90 8.09
C ALA A 96 17.36 -23.41 8.14
N ALA A 97 16.50 -23.91 7.26
CA ALA A 97 16.17 -25.33 7.14
C ALA A 97 17.41 -26.19 6.86
N ALA A 98 18.28 -25.74 5.96
CA ALA A 98 19.52 -26.44 5.61
C ALA A 98 20.44 -26.65 6.82
N ARG A 99 20.50 -25.70 7.77
CA ARG A 99 21.26 -25.87 9.02
C ARG A 99 20.74 -27.00 9.91
N ALA A 100 19.44 -27.26 9.83
CA ALA A 100 18.78 -28.35 10.57
C ALA A 100 18.74 -29.68 9.78
N GLY A 101 19.47 -29.78 8.66
CA GLY A 101 19.41 -30.95 7.81
C GLY A 101 18.08 -31.14 7.07
N VAL A 102 17.21 -30.15 7.07
CA VAL A 102 15.91 -30.18 6.38
C VAL A 102 16.10 -29.71 4.94
N ARG A 103 15.75 -30.52 3.97
CA ARG A 103 15.86 -30.25 2.55
C ARG A 103 14.67 -29.36 2.11
N ALA A 104 14.87 -28.06 2.11
CA ALA A 104 13.87 -27.09 1.72
C ALA A 104 14.13 -26.56 0.31
N MET A 105 13.07 -26.42 -0.48
CA MET A 105 13.10 -25.80 -1.81
C MET A 105 12.00 -24.76 -1.93
N GLU A 106 12.25 -23.74 -2.75
CA GLU A 106 11.24 -22.72 -3.05
C GLU A 106 10.73 -22.83 -4.49
N MET A 107 9.47 -22.48 -4.69
CA MET A 107 8.86 -22.35 -5.99
C MET A 107 8.16 -20.99 -6.10
N SER A 108 8.83 -20.05 -6.76
CA SER A 108 8.44 -18.65 -6.82
C SER A 108 8.49 -18.10 -8.25
N SER A 109 8.17 -16.82 -8.45
CA SER A 109 8.34 -16.16 -9.75
C SER A 109 9.80 -15.89 -10.11
N ALA A 110 10.68 -15.91 -9.12
CA ALA A 110 12.10 -15.63 -9.31
C ALA A 110 12.88 -16.83 -9.85
N ASN A 111 12.38 -18.07 -9.69
CA ASN A 111 13.08 -19.30 -10.07
C ASN A 111 12.28 -20.19 -11.03
N THR A 112 11.55 -19.61 -11.96
CA THR A 112 10.69 -20.37 -12.91
C THR A 112 11.46 -21.38 -13.77
N THR A 113 12.73 -21.17 -14.01
CA THR A 113 13.61 -22.09 -14.77
C THR A 113 13.97 -23.36 -13.99
N GLU A 114 13.81 -23.36 -12.66
CA GLU A 114 14.18 -24.47 -11.77
C GLU A 114 12.98 -25.37 -11.44
N TRP A 115 11.78 -25.03 -11.91
CA TRP A 115 10.55 -25.73 -11.51
C TRP A 115 10.53 -27.20 -11.89
N ASP A 116 11.12 -27.56 -13.01
CA ASP A 116 11.21 -28.97 -13.45
C ASP A 116 12.13 -29.78 -12.53
N ASP A 117 13.23 -29.19 -12.04
CA ASP A 117 14.10 -29.80 -11.05
C ASP A 117 13.38 -29.98 -9.71
N VAL A 118 12.68 -28.92 -9.24
CA VAL A 118 11.88 -29.00 -8.01
C VAL A 118 10.82 -30.10 -8.12
N ALA A 119 10.13 -30.22 -9.26
CA ALA A 119 9.13 -31.26 -9.49
C ALA A 119 9.74 -32.67 -9.46
N GLN A 120 10.89 -32.88 -10.12
CA GLN A 120 11.59 -34.15 -10.13
C GLN A 120 12.06 -34.57 -8.71
N ARG A 121 12.68 -33.67 -7.97
CA ARG A 121 13.12 -33.90 -6.61
C ARG A 121 11.96 -34.16 -5.65
N LEU A 122 10.84 -33.44 -5.83
CA LEU A 122 9.63 -33.68 -5.07
C LEU A 122 9.05 -35.08 -5.36
N ALA A 123 9.03 -35.51 -6.64
CA ALA A 123 8.59 -36.85 -7.03
C ALA A 123 9.52 -37.96 -6.46
N ALA A 124 10.82 -37.68 -6.36
CA ALA A 124 11.81 -38.59 -5.77
C ALA A 124 11.80 -38.60 -4.23
N ASP A 125 10.89 -37.86 -3.56
CA ASP A 125 10.84 -37.65 -2.11
C ASP A 125 12.15 -37.05 -1.52
N ASP A 126 12.86 -36.25 -2.33
CA ASP A 126 14.10 -35.55 -1.96
C ASP A 126 13.86 -34.12 -1.50
N VAL A 127 12.65 -33.82 -1.06
CA VAL A 127 12.24 -32.51 -0.54
C VAL A 127 11.47 -32.73 0.75
N ASP A 128 11.89 -32.07 1.84
CA ASP A 128 11.21 -32.13 3.13
C ASP A 128 10.22 -30.93 3.31
N VAL A 129 10.56 -29.77 2.75
CA VAL A 129 9.70 -28.57 2.75
C VAL A 129 9.67 -27.95 1.37
N LEU A 130 8.48 -27.81 0.80
CA LEU A 130 8.25 -27.00 -0.39
C LEU A 130 7.65 -25.66 0.04
N LEU A 131 8.39 -24.57 -0.19
CA LEU A 131 7.92 -23.20 0.04
C LEU A 131 7.29 -22.67 -1.25
N VAL A 132 6.07 -22.14 -1.14
CA VAL A 132 5.34 -21.55 -2.27
C VAL A 132 4.77 -20.20 -1.92
N SER A 133 4.78 -19.26 -2.86
CA SER A 133 4.02 -18.03 -2.69
C SER A 133 2.52 -18.29 -2.96
N PRO A 134 1.60 -17.53 -2.33
CA PRO A 134 0.15 -17.73 -2.52
C PRO A 134 -0.28 -17.56 -3.99
N GLU A 135 0.42 -16.75 -4.78
CA GLU A 135 0.17 -16.59 -6.22
C GLU A 135 0.42 -17.87 -7.01
N ARG A 136 1.22 -18.82 -6.46
CA ARG A 136 1.42 -20.13 -7.10
C ARG A 136 0.17 -20.99 -7.06
N LEU A 137 -0.64 -20.82 -6.03
CA LEU A 137 -1.91 -21.53 -5.89
C LEU A 137 -2.91 -21.18 -7.00
N THR A 138 -2.67 -20.08 -7.73
CA THR A 138 -3.47 -19.69 -8.91
C THR A 138 -2.80 -20.05 -10.23
N ASN A 139 -1.57 -20.55 -10.22
CA ASN A 139 -0.86 -20.94 -11.44
C ASN A 139 -1.45 -22.22 -12.03
N PRO A 140 -1.91 -22.24 -13.31
CA PRO A 140 -2.55 -23.41 -13.90
C PRO A 140 -1.68 -24.67 -13.92
N ARG A 141 -0.40 -24.51 -14.24
CA ARG A 141 0.56 -25.64 -14.30
C ARG A 141 0.78 -26.25 -12.91
N PHE A 142 1.03 -25.43 -11.90
CA PHE A 142 1.21 -25.88 -10.53
C PHE A 142 -0.02 -26.63 -10.02
N ARG A 143 -1.21 -26.10 -10.29
CA ARG A 143 -2.49 -26.71 -9.87
C ARG A 143 -2.80 -28.03 -10.56
N ALA A 144 -2.46 -28.16 -11.83
CA ALA A 144 -2.77 -29.35 -12.60
C ALA A 144 -1.74 -30.46 -12.43
N GLU A 145 -0.44 -30.11 -12.37
CA GLU A 145 0.63 -31.09 -12.46
C GLU A 145 1.22 -31.48 -11.09
N LEU A 146 1.33 -30.55 -10.15
CA LEU A 146 2.07 -30.76 -8.90
C LEU A 146 1.20 -30.81 -7.66
N LEU A 147 0.21 -29.94 -7.56
CA LEU A 147 -0.57 -29.75 -6.34
C LEU A 147 -1.36 -31.02 -5.92
N PRO A 148 -2.03 -31.77 -6.82
CA PRO A 148 -2.80 -32.95 -6.43
C PRO A 148 -1.94 -34.03 -5.79
N ASP A 149 -0.78 -34.35 -6.38
CA ASP A 149 0.15 -35.32 -5.83
C ASP A 149 0.72 -34.87 -4.48
N LEU A 150 1.12 -33.60 -4.41
CA LEU A 150 1.64 -33.00 -3.18
C LEU A 150 0.62 -33.07 -2.03
N LEU A 151 -0.65 -32.69 -2.28
CA LEU A 151 -1.69 -32.73 -1.25
C LEU A 151 -2.02 -34.16 -0.79
N SER A 152 -1.97 -35.13 -1.70
CA SER A 152 -2.26 -36.54 -1.40
C SER A 152 -1.27 -37.15 -0.39
N ARG A 153 -0.04 -36.65 -0.34
CA ARG A 153 1.05 -37.13 0.52
C ARG A 153 1.58 -36.09 1.49
N CYS A 154 0.96 -34.90 1.56
CA CYS A 154 1.38 -33.81 2.44
C CYS A 154 1.44 -34.26 3.91
N GLY A 155 2.59 -34.11 4.54
CA GLY A 155 2.81 -34.44 5.94
C GLY A 155 2.38 -33.31 6.90
N LEU A 156 2.50 -32.06 6.45
CA LEU A 156 2.13 -30.85 7.20
C LEU A 156 1.82 -29.71 6.22
N LEU A 157 0.71 -29.01 6.41
CA LEU A 157 0.47 -27.74 5.73
C LEU A 157 0.81 -26.59 6.69
N VAL A 158 1.63 -25.65 6.24
CA VAL A 158 1.96 -24.43 6.99
C VAL A 158 1.47 -23.21 6.23
N VAL A 159 0.75 -22.35 6.90
CA VAL A 159 0.28 -21.05 6.40
C VAL A 159 0.93 -19.95 7.24
N ASP A 160 1.98 -19.37 6.69
CA ASP A 160 2.65 -18.25 7.36
C ASP A 160 1.94 -16.93 7.03
N GLU A 161 2.00 -15.96 7.95
CA GLU A 161 1.26 -14.70 7.90
C GLU A 161 -0.26 -14.91 7.66
N ALA A 162 -0.84 -15.81 8.42
CA ALA A 162 -2.22 -16.26 8.25
C ALA A 162 -3.26 -15.14 8.38
N HIS A 163 -2.93 -13.97 8.93
CA HIS A 163 -3.79 -12.80 8.92
C HIS A 163 -4.17 -12.33 7.51
N CYS A 164 -3.35 -12.69 6.49
CA CYS A 164 -3.66 -12.40 5.08
C CYS A 164 -4.85 -13.21 4.52
N ILE A 165 -5.30 -14.26 5.20
CA ILE A 165 -6.50 -15.02 4.83
C ILE A 165 -7.76 -14.22 5.11
N SER A 166 -7.76 -13.49 6.23
CA SER A 166 -8.90 -12.75 6.71
C SER A 166 -9.17 -11.50 5.90
N ASP A 167 -10.43 -11.28 5.52
CA ASP A 167 -10.88 -10.03 4.90
C ASP A 167 -10.69 -8.82 5.84
N TRP A 168 -10.56 -9.07 7.13
CA TRP A 168 -10.35 -8.11 8.20
C TRP A 168 -8.86 -7.86 8.50
N GLY A 169 -7.97 -8.62 7.85
CA GLY A 169 -6.53 -8.44 7.99
C GLY A 169 -6.07 -7.15 7.29
N HIS A 170 -5.13 -6.44 7.92
CA HIS A 170 -4.54 -5.20 7.38
C HIS A 170 -3.78 -5.40 6.05
N ASP A 171 -3.39 -6.62 5.71
CA ASP A 171 -2.74 -7.01 4.44
C ASP A 171 -3.49 -8.16 3.76
N PHE A 172 -4.78 -7.96 3.54
CA PHE A 172 -5.62 -8.95 2.85
C PHE A 172 -5.09 -9.23 1.43
N ARG A 173 -4.86 -10.51 1.14
CA ARG A 173 -4.42 -10.98 -0.17
C ARG A 173 -5.41 -12.00 -0.73
N PRO A 174 -6.10 -11.70 -1.84
CA PRO A 174 -7.09 -12.60 -2.42
C PRO A 174 -6.57 -14.02 -2.65
N ASP A 175 -5.31 -14.16 -3.06
CA ASP A 175 -4.71 -15.46 -3.32
C ASP A 175 -4.66 -16.38 -2.07
N TYR A 176 -4.67 -15.82 -0.84
CA TYR A 176 -4.73 -16.59 0.42
C TYR A 176 -6.09 -17.27 0.65
N ARG A 177 -7.18 -16.77 0.09
CA ARG A 177 -8.49 -17.43 0.22
C ARG A 177 -8.50 -18.83 -0.41
N ARG A 178 -7.59 -19.11 -1.35
CA ARG A 178 -7.43 -20.45 -1.92
C ARG A 178 -6.87 -21.48 -0.93
N ILE A 179 -6.40 -21.06 0.22
CA ILE A 179 -6.01 -21.96 1.30
C ILE A 179 -7.20 -22.79 1.77
N ARG A 180 -8.44 -22.25 1.70
CA ARG A 180 -9.67 -23.01 1.95
C ARG A 180 -9.78 -24.21 0.99
N ASP A 181 -9.45 -24.01 -0.28
CA ASP A 181 -9.48 -25.08 -1.30
C ASP A 181 -8.42 -26.14 -0.96
N LEU A 182 -7.21 -25.73 -0.53
CA LEU A 182 -6.18 -26.67 -0.09
C LEU A 182 -6.64 -27.50 1.11
N LEU A 183 -7.23 -26.85 2.11
CA LEU A 183 -7.75 -27.52 3.32
C LEU A 183 -8.80 -28.58 3.00
N ALA A 184 -9.65 -28.34 2.01
CA ALA A 184 -10.69 -29.28 1.57
C ALA A 184 -10.13 -30.51 0.84
N HIS A 185 -8.94 -30.39 0.22
CA HIS A 185 -8.30 -31.48 -0.53
C HIS A 185 -7.18 -32.19 0.25
N LEU A 186 -6.86 -31.75 1.47
CA LEU A 186 -5.91 -32.43 2.32
C LEU A 186 -6.45 -33.79 2.77
N ARG A 187 -5.54 -34.75 2.89
CA ARG A 187 -5.85 -36.05 3.49
C ARG A 187 -6.33 -35.86 4.94
N ALA A 188 -7.34 -36.63 5.34
CA ALA A 188 -7.82 -36.62 6.71
C ALA A 188 -6.67 -36.91 7.71
N GLY A 189 -6.57 -36.14 8.77
CA GLY A 189 -5.50 -36.25 9.77
C GLY A 189 -4.16 -35.60 9.37
N THR A 190 -4.09 -34.86 8.24
CA THR A 190 -2.93 -34.00 7.97
C THR A 190 -2.96 -32.80 8.92
N PRO A 191 -1.92 -32.59 9.75
CA PRO A 191 -1.82 -31.41 10.62
C PRO A 191 -1.68 -30.13 9.78
N VAL A 192 -2.20 -29.04 10.32
CA VAL A 192 -2.11 -27.71 9.70
C VAL A 192 -1.62 -26.71 10.74
N LEU A 193 -0.62 -25.92 10.39
CA LEU A 193 -0.15 -24.80 11.20
C LEU A 193 -0.41 -23.49 10.51
N ALA A 194 -1.15 -22.59 11.13
CA ALA A 194 -1.23 -21.19 10.75
C ALA A 194 -0.42 -20.34 11.72
N THR A 195 0.40 -19.41 11.21
CA THR A 195 1.21 -18.53 12.06
C THR A 195 0.98 -17.07 11.71
N THR A 196 0.92 -16.20 12.71
CA THR A 196 0.84 -14.75 12.52
C THR A 196 1.44 -13.99 13.70
N ALA A 197 1.85 -12.75 13.46
CA ALA A 197 2.31 -11.84 14.51
C ALA A 197 1.30 -10.73 14.83
N THR A 198 0.32 -10.54 13.96
CA THR A 198 -0.54 -9.35 13.93
C THR A 198 -1.99 -9.75 13.65
N ALA A 199 -2.62 -10.41 14.61
CA ALA A 199 -4.02 -10.77 14.53
C ALA A 199 -4.73 -10.34 15.81
N ASN A 200 -5.74 -9.48 15.67
CA ASN A 200 -6.69 -9.18 16.72
C ASN A 200 -7.67 -10.36 16.89
N GLU A 201 -8.53 -10.30 17.89
CA GLU A 201 -9.44 -11.41 18.22
C GLU A 201 -10.37 -11.76 17.05
N ARG A 202 -10.82 -10.77 16.30
CA ARG A 202 -11.67 -10.96 15.12
C ARG A 202 -10.95 -11.71 13.99
N VAL A 203 -9.70 -11.33 13.68
CA VAL A 203 -8.87 -12.02 12.69
C VAL A 203 -8.53 -13.44 13.17
N VAL A 204 -8.27 -13.62 14.46
CA VAL A 204 -8.06 -14.95 15.07
C VAL A 204 -9.27 -15.83 14.90
N ALA A 205 -10.48 -15.31 15.20
CA ALA A 205 -11.73 -16.06 15.04
C ALA A 205 -11.98 -16.45 13.58
N ASP A 206 -11.82 -15.52 12.63
CA ASP A 206 -12.00 -15.78 11.20
C ASP A 206 -11.00 -16.81 10.67
N VAL A 207 -9.72 -16.69 11.01
CA VAL A 207 -8.69 -17.68 10.62
C VAL A 207 -9.00 -19.05 11.24
N ALA A 208 -9.39 -19.10 12.54
CA ALA A 208 -9.72 -20.33 13.22
C ALA A 208 -10.97 -20.99 12.61
N GLU A 209 -11.99 -20.23 12.23
CA GLU A 209 -13.18 -20.73 11.52
C GLU A 209 -12.79 -21.35 10.17
N GLN A 210 -11.96 -20.66 9.39
CA GLN A 210 -11.51 -21.17 8.11
C GLN A 210 -10.63 -22.41 8.25
N LEU A 211 -9.75 -22.45 9.25
CA LEU A 211 -8.99 -23.65 9.60
C LEU A 211 -9.86 -24.77 10.14
N GLY A 212 -10.92 -24.44 10.88
CA GLY A 212 -11.89 -25.39 11.47
C GLY A 212 -12.94 -25.89 10.51
N ALA A 213 -12.89 -25.52 9.23
CA ALA A 213 -13.85 -25.97 8.22
C ALA A 213 -13.98 -27.51 8.21
N GLY A 214 -15.22 -27.99 8.23
CA GLY A 214 -15.52 -29.44 8.37
C GLY A 214 -15.58 -29.93 9.83
N GLY A 215 -15.63 -29.05 10.85
CA GLY A 215 -15.79 -29.40 12.27
C GLY A 215 -14.50 -29.86 12.96
N VAL A 216 -13.34 -29.54 12.39
CA VAL A 216 -12.03 -29.88 12.97
C VAL A 216 -11.68 -28.86 14.05
N GLU A 217 -11.31 -29.35 15.23
CA GLU A 217 -10.86 -28.51 16.34
C GLU A 217 -9.52 -27.83 16.02
N VAL A 218 -9.42 -26.52 16.32
CA VAL A 218 -8.22 -25.70 16.12
C VAL A 218 -7.61 -25.34 17.48
N THR A 219 -6.36 -25.74 17.69
CA THR A 219 -5.59 -25.36 18.89
C THR A 219 -5.00 -23.97 18.69
N THR A 220 -5.43 -22.98 19.49
CA THR A 220 -4.89 -21.61 19.41
C THR A 220 -3.85 -21.37 20.52
N VAL A 221 -2.62 -21.05 20.12
CA VAL A 221 -1.51 -20.67 21.00
C VAL A 221 -1.26 -19.16 20.86
N ARG A 222 -1.67 -18.39 21.85
CA ARG A 222 -1.49 -16.94 21.87
C ARG A 222 -0.61 -16.53 23.06
N GLY A 223 0.39 -15.70 22.82
CA GLY A 223 1.25 -15.17 23.86
C GLY A 223 1.28 -13.64 23.90
N PRO A 224 2.00 -13.06 24.86
CA PRO A 224 2.09 -11.62 25.03
C PRO A 224 2.78 -10.97 23.82
N LEU A 225 2.22 -9.83 23.42
CA LEU A 225 2.73 -9.05 22.29
C LEU A 225 3.66 -7.92 22.72
N ALA A 226 3.83 -7.68 24.01
CA ALA A 226 4.75 -6.66 24.52
C ALA A 226 6.20 -6.86 24.02
N ARG A 227 6.86 -5.76 23.73
CA ARG A 227 8.25 -5.72 23.30
C ARG A 227 9.06 -4.82 24.22
N ASP A 228 9.74 -5.43 25.19
CA ASP A 228 10.48 -4.73 26.24
C ASP A 228 11.70 -3.96 25.73
N SER A 229 12.24 -4.32 24.59
CA SER A 229 13.35 -3.62 23.95
C SER A 229 12.94 -2.33 23.23
N LEU A 230 11.65 -2.09 22.93
CA LEU A 230 11.24 -0.94 22.15
C LEU A 230 10.95 0.28 23.03
N ARG A 231 11.56 1.41 22.71
CA ARG A 231 11.30 2.73 23.27
C ARG A 231 10.53 3.56 22.26
N LEU A 232 9.21 3.62 22.41
CA LEU A 232 8.31 4.25 21.47
C LEU A 232 8.15 5.75 21.77
N GLY A 233 8.08 6.57 20.72
CA GLY A 233 7.82 7.99 20.81
C GLY A 233 7.07 8.53 19.60
N VAL A 234 6.40 9.68 19.79
CA VAL A 234 5.71 10.43 18.74
C VAL A 234 6.14 11.88 18.80
N LEU A 235 6.76 12.37 17.73
CA LEU A 235 7.17 13.76 17.59
C LEU A 235 6.35 14.43 16.48
N ARG A 236 5.49 15.36 16.84
CA ARG A 236 4.73 16.16 15.87
C ARG A 236 5.51 17.42 15.52
N LEU A 237 5.81 17.56 14.24
CA LEU A 237 6.47 18.73 13.68
C LEU A 237 5.53 19.42 12.68
N PRO A 238 5.58 20.76 12.56
CA PRO A 238 4.53 21.53 11.89
C PRO A 238 4.48 21.33 10.38
N THR A 239 5.60 20.92 9.76
CA THR A 239 5.71 20.79 8.30
C THR A 239 6.60 19.62 7.90
N ASP A 240 6.47 19.15 6.65
CA ASP A 240 7.34 18.15 6.03
C ASP A 240 8.79 18.58 6.11
N ARG A 241 9.08 19.87 5.83
CA ARG A 241 10.41 20.44 5.94
C ARG A 241 11.01 20.29 7.33
N ALA A 242 10.19 20.52 8.36
CA ALA A 242 10.61 20.38 9.74
C ALA A 242 10.92 18.90 10.07
N ARG A 243 10.08 17.95 9.61
CA ARG A 243 10.33 16.52 9.80
C ARG A 243 11.64 16.06 9.13
N TRP A 244 11.92 16.57 7.95
CA TRP A 244 13.12 16.24 7.21
C TRP A 244 14.37 16.88 7.78
N ALA A 245 14.27 18.15 8.15
CA ALA A 245 15.35 18.85 8.82
C ALA A 245 15.72 18.15 10.14
N TRP A 246 14.72 17.72 10.90
CA TRP A 246 14.92 16.95 12.12
C TRP A 246 15.62 15.62 11.83
N LEU A 247 15.11 14.84 10.85
CA LEU A 247 15.70 13.55 10.51
C LEU A 247 17.15 13.71 10.03
N SER A 248 17.42 14.69 9.17
CA SER A 248 18.78 14.98 8.68
C SER A 248 19.74 15.39 9.80
N ALA A 249 19.26 16.13 10.80
CA ALA A 249 20.09 16.55 11.92
C ALA A 249 20.39 15.41 12.90
N HIS A 250 19.43 14.51 13.14
CA HIS A 250 19.48 13.54 14.24
C HIS A 250 19.60 12.07 13.82
N LEU A 251 19.65 11.78 12.52
CA LEU A 251 19.78 10.39 12.05
C LEU A 251 21.07 9.72 12.55
N ALA A 252 22.17 10.47 12.61
CA ALA A 252 23.46 9.95 13.08
C ALA A 252 23.43 9.56 14.57
N ASP A 253 22.64 10.27 15.39
CA ASP A 253 22.53 10.07 16.84
C ASP A 253 21.69 8.83 17.21
N LEU A 254 20.88 8.32 16.29
CA LEU A 254 20.10 7.12 16.52
C LEU A 254 21.01 5.88 16.67
N PRO A 255 20.67 4.91 17.53
CA PRO A 255 21.55 3.79 17.84
C PRO A 255 21.72 2.82 16.66
N GLY A 256 22.96 2.47 16.35
CA GLY A 256 23.27 1.46 15.32
C GLY A 256 22.78 1.80 13.92
N SER A 257 22.25 0.84 13.21
CA SER A 257 21.60 1.00 11.92
C SER A 257 20.08 0.74 12.03
N GLY A 258 19.28 1.28 11.10
CA GLY A 258 17.84 1.21 11.21
C GLY A 258 17.09 1.31 9.89
N ILE A 259 15.78 1.51 10.00
CA ILE A 259 14.86 1.70 8.88
C ILE A 259 14.11 3.01 9.09
N VAL A 260 14.00 3.79 8.01
CA VAL A 260 13.13 4.96 7.94
C VAL A 260 11.98 4.63 6.98
N TYR A 261 10.78 4.45 7.50
CA TYR A 261 9.60 4.19 6.68
C TYR A 261 8.98 5.48 6.15
N THR A 262 8.54 5.44 4.91
CA THR A 262 7.77 6.49 4.24
C THR A 262 6.52 5.91 3.61
N LEU A 263 5.49 6.73 3.39
CA LEU A 263 4.21 6.26 2.86
C LEU A 263 4.21 6.04 1.35
N THR A 264 5.10 6.72 0.61
CA THR A 264 5.14 6.67 -0.85
C THR A 264 6.54 6.38 -1.38
N VAL A 265 6.60 5.84 -2.59
CA VAL A 265 7.87 5.57 -3.28
C VAL A 265 8.65 6.86 -3.52
N ALA A 266 7.98 7.93 -3.95
CA ALA A 266 8.61 9.23 -4.18
C ALA A 266 9.24 9.76 -2.88
N ALA A 267 8.49 9.73 -1.75
CA ALA A 267 9.03 10.16 -0.46
C ALA A 267 10.24 9.33 -0.02
N ALA A 268 10.28 8.03 -0.32
CA ALA A 268 11.44 7.20 -0.02
C ALA A 268 12.67 7.60 -0.85
N GLU A 269 12.50 7.76 -2.15
CA GLU A 269 13.58 8.13 -3.08
C GLU A 269 14.14 9.53 -2.76
N GLU A 270 13.26 10.51 -2.53
CA GLU A 270 13.64 11.88 -2.20
C GLU A 270 14.31 11.97 -0.83
N THR A 271 13.75 11.32 0.19
CA THR A 271 14.35 11.28 1.54
C THR A 271 15.73 10.66 1.49
N ALA A 272 15.90 9.54 0.77
CA ALA A 272 17.20 8.92 0.62
C ALA A 272 18.21 9.85 -0.08
N GLN A 273 17.78 10.59 -1.10
CA GLN A 273 18.64 11.54 -1.79
C GLN A 273 19.05 12.70 -0.89
N LEU A 274 18.10 13.29 -0.16
CA LEU A 274 18.38 14.38 0.79
C LEU A 274 19.37 13.98 1.87
N LEU A 275 19.19 12.79 2.45
CA LEU A 275 20.05 12.31 3.50
C LEU A 275 21.47 12.01 2.98
N ARG A 276 21.60 11.52 1.73
CA ARG A 276 22.91 11.36 1.08
C ARG A 276 23.59 12.70 0.85
N ASP A 277 22.84 13.70 0.37
CA ASP A 277 23.36 15.06 0.16
C ASP A 277 23.80 15.72 1.49
N ALA A 278 23.18 15.30 2.61
CA ALA A 278 23.58 15.70 3.96
C ALA A 278 24.75 14.86 4.54
N GLY A 279 25.28 13.91 3.78
CA GLY A 279 26.45 13.10 4.16
C GLY A 279 26.12 11.81 4.90
N HIS A 280 24.84 11.34 4.89
CA HIS A 280 24.48 10.08 5.51
C HIS A 280 24.55 8.92 4.51
N ASP A 281 25.08 7.78 4.95
CA ASP A 281 25.07 6.53 4.15
C ASP A 281 23.71 5.88 4.25
N VAL A 282 22.84 6.11 3.26
CA VAL A 282 21.49 5.56 3.19
C VAL A 282 21.14 5.10 1.78
N ARG A 283 20.26 4.08 1.69
CA ARG A 283 19.71 3.61 0.41
C ARG A 283 18.20 3.64 0.42
N ALA A 284 17.58 3.96 -0.72
CA ALA A 284 16.14 3.77 -0.91
C ALA A 284 15.83 2.29 -1.09
N TYR A 285 14.68 1.85 -0.54
CA TYR A 285 14.15 0.49 -0.72
C TYR A 285 12.66 0.55 -1.05
N THR A 286 12.32 0.33 -2.29
CA THR A 286 10.94 0.48 -2.79
C THR A 286 10.52 -0.70 -3.66
N GLY A 287 9.24 -0.79 -3.98
CA GLY A 287 8.71 -1.79 -4.90
C GLY A 287 9.20 -1.65 -6.36
N ARG A 288 9.84 -0.52 -6.70
CA ARG A 288 10.40 -0.29 -8.04
C ARG A 288 11.77 -0.94 -8.27
N LEU A 289 12.49 -1.22 -7.18
CA LEU A 289 13.78 -1.90 -7.28
C LEU A 289 13.63 -3.31 -7.84
N ASP A 290 14.58 -3.74 -8.64
CA ASP A 290 14.65 -5.13 -9.04
C ASP A 290 15.13 -6.05 -7.90
N ASP A 291 15.10 -7.37 -8.10
CA ASP A 291 15.45 -8.33 -7.07
C ASP A 291 16.93 -8.31 -6.69
N ALA A 292 17.82 -7.89 -7.59
CA ALA A 292 19.26 -7.77 -7.30
C ALA A 292 19.53 -6.51 -6.47
N GLU A 293 18.92 -5.40 -6.83
CA GLU A 293 19.00 -4.14 -6.09
C GLU A 293 18.44 -4.27 -4.66
N ARG A 294 17.29 -4.96 -4.51
CA ARG A 294 16.71 -5.23 -3.19
C ARG A 294 17.67 -6.02 -2.31
N ARG A 295 18.25 -7.10 -2.86
CA ARG A 295 19.23 -7.93 -2.14
C ARG A 295 20.46 -7.14 -1.73
N ALA A 296 21.00 -6.33 -2.63
CA ALA A 296 22.15 -5.49 -2.35
C ALA A 296 21.88 -4.45 -1.24
N ALA A 297 20.67 -3.88 -1.20
CA ALA A 297 20.27 -2.96 -0.15
C ALA A 297 20.08 -3.68 1.21
N GLU A 298 19.44 -4.84 1.21
CA GLU A 298 19.25 -5.66 2.42
C GLU A 298 20.58 -6.10 3.00
N GLU A 299 21.53 -6.56 2.16
CA GLU A 299 22.84 -7.02 2.60
C GLU A 299 23.68 -5.85 3.14
N ALA A 300 23.64 -4.71 2.48
CA ALA A 300 24.31 -3.51 2.99
C ALA A 300 23.81 -3.10 4.38
N LEU A 301 22.49 -3.23 4.64
CA LEU A 301 21.95 -2.97 5.98
C LEU A 301 22.38 -4.06 6.97
N ARG A 302 22.37 -5.37 6.57
CA ARG A 302 22.81 -6.47 7.43
C ARG A 302 24.28 -6.32 7.82
N ALA A 303 25.13 -5.92 6.88
CA ALA A 303 26.57 -5.70 7.08
C ALA A 303 26.90 -4.37 7.81
N ASN A 304 25.92 -3.54 8.12
CA ASN A 304 26.08 -2.18 8.65
C ASN A 304 26.89 -1.23 7.73
N GLU A 305 26.88 -1.46 6.44
CA GLU A 305 27.47 -0.57 5.43
C GLU A 305 26.66 0.72 5.25
N VAL A 306 25.39 0.68 5.61
CA VAL A 306 24.49 1.84 5.57
C VAL A 306 23.90 2.13 6.95
N LYS A 307 23.70 3.39 7.26
CA LYS A 307 23.05 3.86 8.48
C LYS A 307 21.57 3.49 8.50
N ALA A 308 20.90 3.60 7.35
CA ALA A 308 19.48 3.24 7.23
C ALA A 308 19.09 2.84 5.82
N LEU A 309 18.05 2.02 5.72
CA LEU A 309 17.21 1.93 4.52
C LEU A 309 16.04 2.90 4.65
N ILE A 310 15.82 3.69 3.61
CA ILE A 310 14.65 4.55 3.49
C ILE A 310 13.63 3.78 2.66
N ALA A 311 12.58 3.29 3.33
CA ALA A 311 11.77 2.23 2.77
C ALA A 311 10.28 2.59 2.75
N THR A 312 9.57 2.05 1.76
CA THR A 312 8.11 1.93 1.84
C THR A 312 7.73 0.61 2.53
N SER A 313 6.42 0.31 2.64
CA SER A 313 5.94 -1.02 3.06
C SER A 313 6.46 -2.18 2.21
N ALA A 314 7.16 -1.92 1.08
CA ALA A 314 7.87 -2.93 0.29
C ALA A 314 8.98 -3.63 1.09
N LEU A 315 9.66 -2.92 2.03
CA LEU A 315 10.47 -3.57 3.07
C LEU A 315 9.51 -4.11 4.12
N GLY A 316 8.68 -4.99 3.67
CA GLY A 316 7.60 -5.59 4.42
C GLY A 316 8.04 -6.77 5.25
N MET A 317 7.09 -7.65 5.59
CA MET A 317 7.33 -8.91 6.29
C MET A 317 8.55 -9.64 5.72
N GLY A 318 9.29 -10.38 6.53
CA GLY A 318 10.38 -11.25 6.07
C GLY A 318 11.80 -10.68 6.18
N PHE A 319 12.03 -9.38 6.20
CA PHE A 319 13.36 -8.85 6.47
C PHE A 319 13.71 -9.01 7.96
N ASP A 320 14.81 -9.68 8.26
CA ASP A 320 15.33 -9.86 9.62
C ASP A 320 16.75 -9.30 9.74
N LYS A 321 16.91 -8.41 10.72
CA LYS A 321 18.20 -7.99 11.24
C LYS A 321 18.11 -7.94 12.76
N PRO A 322 18.69 -8.92 13.48
CA PRO A 322 18.54 -9.03 14.94
C PRO A 322 18.96 -7.78 15.71
N TYR A 323 20.00 -7.09 15.26
CA TYR A 323 20.60 -5.92 15.90
C TYR A 323 20.13 -4.59 15.31
N LEU A 324 18.87 -4.51 14.84
CA LEU A 324 18.31 -3.26 14.33
C LEU A 324 18.06 -2.29 15.48
N GLY A 325 18.76 -1.16 15.50
CA GLY A 325 18.78 -0.20 16.61
C GLY A 325 17.64 0.81 16.61
N PHE A 326 17.07 1.13 15.44
CA PHE A 326 15.97 2.09 15.37
C PHE A 326 15.02 1.83 14.20
N VAL A 327 13.80 2.36 14.36
CA VAL A 327 12.82 2.54 13.29
C VAL A 327 12.20 3.93 13.39
N VAL A 328 12.25 4.68 12.32
CA VAL A 328 11.61 6.00 12.20
C VAL A 328 10.51 5.94 11.15
N HIS A 329 9.38 6.58 11.38
CA HIS A 329 8.32 6.75 10.38
C HIS A 329 8.19 8.22 10.01
N LEU A 330 8.38 8.54 8.74
CA LEU A 330 8.01 9.80 8.12
C LEU A 330 6.61 9.65 7.51
N GLY A 331 5.59 10.07 8.26
CA GLY A 331 4.20 9.73 8.02
C GLY A 331 3.78 8.44 8.73
N ALA A 332 2.57 8.44 9.25
CA ALA A 332 2.01 7.31 9.97
C ALA A 332 1.43 6.25 9.01
N PRO A 333 1.61 4.95 9.24
CA PRO A 333 0.85 3.93 8.53
C PRO A 333 -0.65 4.04 8.89
N SER A 334 -1.52 3.44 8.07
CA SER A 334 -2.98 3.60 8.19
C SER A 334 -3.61 2.85 9.37
N SER A 335 -2.85 2.03 10.09
CA SER A 335 -3.37 1.30 11.26
C SER A 335 -2.31 1.04 12.31
N PRO A 336 -2.69 0.94 13.60
CA PRO A 336 -1.80 0.53 14.68
C PRO A 336 -1.22 -0.87 14.48
N VAL A 337 -1.96 -1.75 13.81
CA VAL A 337 -1.53 -3.13 13.50
C VAL A 337 -0.38 -3.11 12.49
N ALA A 338 -0.52 -2.36 11.40
CA ALA A 338 0.55 -2.17 10.41
C ALA A 338 1.78 -1.50 11.05
N TYR A 339 1.55 -0.51 11.91
CA TYR A 339 2.62 0.14 12.67
C TYR A 339 3.36 -0.84 13.58
N TYR A 340 2.63 -1.63 14.39
CA TYR A 340 3.23 -2.65 15.25
C TYR A 340 4.08 -3.66 14.47
N GLN A 341 3.64 -4.05 13.28
CA GLN A 341 4.37 -4.97 12.42
C GLN A 341 5.72 -4.38 11.94
N GLN A 342 5.72 -3.10 11.59
CA GLN A 342 6.92 -2.39 11.12
C GLN A 342 7.90 -2.12 12.26
N VAL A 343 7.44 -1.63 13.41
CA VAL A 343 8.30 -1.37 14.57
C VAL A 343 8.84 -2.65 15.20
N GLY A 344 8.10 -3.76 15.08
CA GLY A 344 8.50 -5.08 15.54
C GLY A 344 9.76 -5.67 14.86
N ARG A 345 10.32 -4.97 13.86
CA ARG A 345 11.61 -5.34 13.24
C ARG A 345 12.79 -4.97 14.11
N ALA A 346 12.70 -3.85 14.84
CA ALA A 346 13.75 -3.42 15.75
C ALA A 346 13.73 -4.19 17.08
N GLY A 347 14.81 -4.13 17.80
CA GLY A 347 14.90 -4.60 19.20
C GLY A 347 14.82 -6.12 19.37
N ARG A 348 15.22 -6.93 18.39
CA ARG A 348 15.14 -8.40 18.51
C ARG A 348 16.27 -9.00 19.35
N ALA A 349 17.49 -8.50 19.17
CA ALA A 349 18.68 -8.95 19.88
C ALA A 349 19.49 -7.80 20.49
N VAL A 350 18.83 -6.67 20.75
CA VAL A 350 19.37 -5.52 21.46
C VAL A 350 18.52 -5.23 22.69
N GLU A 351 19.13 -4.71 23.74
CA GLU A 351 18.41 -4.35 24.97
C GLU A 351 17.45 -3.17 24.74
N ARG A 352 17.82 -2.27 23.80
CA ARG A 352 17.01 -1.09 23.47
C ARG A 352 17.07 -0.78 21.99
N ALA A 353 15.91 -0.50 21.42
CA ALA A 353 15.77 0.08 20.10
C ALA A 353 14.84 1.29 20.15
N ASP A 354 15.22 2.36 19.46
CA ASP A 354 14.49 3.61 19.43
C ASP A 354 13.49 3.63 18.27
N VAL A 355 12.24 3.90 18.59
CA VAL A 355 11.15 3.92 17.60
C VAL A 355 10.44 5.26 17.65
N LEU A 356 10.49 6.01 16.56
CA LEU A 356 9.94 7.35 16.49
C LEU A 356 8.95 7.48 15.33
N LEU A 357 7.75 7.96 15.63
CA LEU A 357 6.74 8.34 14.66
C LEU A 357 6.75 9.85 14.45
N LEU A 358 6.90 10.28 13.21
CA LEU A 358 6.79 11.67 12.75
C LEU A 358 5.55 11.78 11.84
N PRO A 359 4.32 11.89 12.42
CA PRO A 359 3.09 11.94 11.63
C PRO A 359 2.98 13.23 10.82
N GLY A 360 2.33 13.15 9.66
CA GLY A 360 2.11 14.28 8.76
C GLY A 360 0.63 14.62 8.56
N PRO A 361 0.32 15.87 8.20
CA PRO A 361 -1.05 16.26 7.86
C PRO A 361 -1.58 15.56 6.60
N GLU A 362 -0.69 15.11 5.73
CA GLU A 362 -1.01 14.39 4.49
C GLU A 362 -1.36 12.91 4.68
N ASP A 363 -1.07 12.33 5.84
CA ASP A 363 -1.22 10.90 6.10
C ASP A 363 -2.64 10.41 5.80
N LEU A 364 -3.66 11.12 6.30
CA LEU A 364 -5.07 10.75 6.12
C LEU A 364 -5.46 10.69 4.63
N ALA A 365 -5.02 11.66 3.86
CA ALA A 365 -5.32 11.72 2.44
C ALA A 365 -4.68 10.55 1.67
N ILE A 366 -3.45 10.20 2.02
CA ILE A 366 -2.75 9.05 1.46
C ILE A 366 -3.48 7.75 1.82
N TRP A 367 -3.92 7.59 3.08
CA TRP A 367 -4.68 6.41 3.51
C TRP A 367 -6.00 6.26 2.78
N GLN A 368 -6.77 7.35 2.63
CA GLN A 368 -8.04 7.36 1.91
C GLN A 368 -7.85 6.97 0.44
N TRP A 369 -6.78 7.48 -0.19
CA TRP A 369 -6.45 7.10 -1.55
C TRP A 369 -6.18 5.60 -1.68
N PHE A 370 -5.37 5.02 -0.80
CA PHE A 370 -5.11 3.58 -0.79
C PHE A 370 -6.38 2.77 -0.52
N ALA A 371 -7.20 3.18 0.44
CA ALA A 371 -8.45 2.49 0.78
C ALA A 371 -9.41 2.41 -0.40
N THR A 372 -9.61 3.54 -1.10
CA THR A 372 -10.51 3.61 -2.27
C THR A 372 -9.94 2.91 -3.51
N SER A 373 -8.61 2.89 -3.66
CA SER A 373 -7.95 2.30 -4.82
C SER A 373 -7.95 0.77 -4.80
N SER A 374 -8.10 0.15 -3.64
CA SER A 374 -8.03 -1.31 -3.46
C SER A 374 -9.38 -2.03 -3.58
N MET A 375 -10.50 -1.29 -3.58
CA MET A 375 -11.85 -1.89 -3.65
C MET A 375 -12.29 -2.10 -5.10
N PRO A 376 -12.86 -3.27 -5.46
CA PRO A 376 -13.53 -3.46 -6.74
C PRO A 376 -14.71 -2.49 -6.88
N ARG A 377 -14.94 -1.98 -8.08
CA ARG A 377 -16.17 -1.24 -8.40
C ARG A 377 -17.12 -2.16 -9.14
N LEU A 378 -18.39 -2.13 -8.81
CA LEU A 378 -19.42 -2.95 -9.46
C LEU A 378 -19.40 -2.76 -10.99
N ALA A 379 -19.37 -1.51 -11.46
CA ALA A 379 -19.38 -1.22 -12.91
C ALA A 379 -18.15 -1.81 -13.64
N ASP A 380 -16.96 -1.78 -13.03
CA ASP A 380 -15.75 -2.35 -13.62
C ASP A 380 -15.82 -3.89 -13.64
N ALA A 381 -16.35 -4.49 -12.57
CA ALA A 381 -16.53 -5.93 -12.48
C ALA A 381 -17.56 -6.46 -13.51
N THR A 382 -18.71 -5.78 -13.62
CA THR A 382 -19.75 -6.11 -14.60
C THR A 382 -19.19 -6.02 -16.03
N ALA A 383 -18.51 -4.93 -16.38
CA ALA A 383 -17.94 -4.77 -17.72
C ALA A 383 -16.92 -5.87 -18.07
N VAL A 384 -16.11 -6.31 -17.09
CA VAL A 384 -15.14 -7.41 -17.29
C VAL A 384 -15.85 -8.75 -17.45
N LEU A 385 -16.85 -9.03 -16.62
CA LEU A 385 -17.62 -10.29 -16.67
C LEU A 385 -18.42 -10.40 -17.95
N ASP A 386 -19.13 -9.35 -18.36
CA ASP A 386 -19.90 -9.33 -19.63
C ASP A 386 -18.98 -9.63 -20.83
N ALA A 387 -17.82 -8.95 -20.87
CA ALA A 387 -16.84 -9.17 -21.95
C ALA A 387 -16.26 -10.59 -21.96
N LEU A 388 -16.11 -11.23 -20.80
CA LEU A 388 -15.60 -12.60 -20.71
C LEU A 388 -16.68 -13.65 -20.95
N CYS A 389 -17.93 -13.39 -20.62
CA CYS A 389 -19.07 -14.25 -20.93
C CYS A 389 -19.37 -14.33 -22.43
N ASP A 390 -19.20 -13.19 -23.13
CA ASP A 390 -19.39 -13.12 -24.58
C ASP A 390 -18.18 -13.65 -25.40
N ALA A 391 -17.14 -14.10 -24.72
CA ALA A 391 -15.87 -14.44 -25.33
C ALA A 391 -15.77 -15.93 -25.71
N ASP A 392 -15.57 -16.23 -27.01
CA ASP A 392 -15.28 -17.60 -27.49
C ASP A 392 -13.90 -18.14 -27.05
N LYS A 393 -12.98 -17.24 -26.66
CA LYS A 393 -11.59 -17.57 -26.31
C LYS A 393 -11.13 -16.75 -25.10
N PRO A 394 -10.16 -17.26 -24.32
CA PRO A 394 -9.60 -16.48 -23.20
C PRO A 394 -9.08 -15.11 -23.64
N TRP A 395 -9.30 -14.09 -22.80
CA TRP A 395 -8.82 -12.74 -23.07
C TRP A 395 -7.60 -12.40 -22.20
N SER A 396 -6.59 -11.82 -22.84
CA SER A 396 -5.45 -11.27 -22.10
C SER A 396 -5.81 -10.02 -21.30
N THR A 397 -5.08 -9.74 -20.22
CA THR A 397 -5.30 -8.52 -19.42
C THR A 397 -5.25 -7.23 -20.28
N PRO A 398 -4.30 -7.05 -21.25
CA PRO A 398 -4.33 -5.89 -22.13
C PRO A 398 -5.60 -5.78 -22.99
N ARG A 399 -6.20 -6.90 -23.35
CA ARG A 399 -7.49 -6.89 -24.07
C ARG A 399 -8.63 -6.44 -23.15
N LEU A 400 -8.65 -6.86 -21.90
CA LEU A 400 -9.65 -6.43 -20.91
C LEU A 400 -9.54 -4.94 -20.58
N GLU A 401 -8.34 -4.34 -20.67
CA GLU A 401 -8.14 -2.90 -20.55
C GLU A 401 -8.93 -2.09 -21.59
N THR A 402 -9.39 -2.70 -22.68
CA THR A 402 -10.21 -1.99 -23.69
C THR A 402 -11.70 -1.96 -23.38
N VAL A 403 -12.17 -2.65 -22.35
CA VAL A 403 -13.57 -2.65 -21.90
C VAL A 403 -13.74 -2.05 -20.52
N ALA A 404 -12.80 -2.27 -19.61
CA ALA A 404 -12.80 -1.68 -18.28
C ALA A 404 -11.85 -0.47 -18.23
N ASN A 405 -12.40 0.72 -18.02
CA ASN A 405 -11.62 1.94 -17.94
C ASN A 405 -10.93 2.11 -16.57
N VAL A 406 -10.11 1.13 -16.20
CA VAL A 406 -9.36 1.11 -14.94
C VAL A 406 -7.86 0.94 -15.20
N ARG A 407 -7.03 1.42 -14.31
CA ARG A 407 -5.58 1.21 -14.39
C ARG A 407 -5.27 -0.29 -14.29
N ARG A 408 -4.23 -0.74 -15.00
CA ARG A 408 -3.85 -2.15 -15.12
C ARG A 408 -3.70 -2.87 -13.77
N THR A 409 -3.01 -2.26 -12.81
CA THR A 409 -2.82 -2.82 -11.47
C THR A 409 -4.15 -3.06 -10.75
N ARG A 410 -5.13 -2.15 -10.91
CA ARG A 410 -6.46 -2.29 -10.37
C ARG A 410 -7.27 -3.37 -11.10
N LEU A 411 -7.13 -3.46 -12.43
CA LEU A 411 -7.77 -4.53 -13.21
C LEU A 411 -7.21 -5.91 -12.81
N GLU A 412 -5.89 -6.03 -12.62
CA GLU A 412 -5.27 -7.27 -12.15
C GLU A 412 -5.75 -7.67 -10.75
N LEU A 413 -5.92 -6.71 -9.84
CA LEU A 413 -6.51 -6.97 -8.53
C LEU A 413 -7.98 -7.42 -8.66
N LEU A 414 -8.78 -6.73 -9.47
CA LEU A 414 -10.17 -7.09 -9.73
C LEU A 414 -10.28 -8.53 -10.27
N LEU A 415 -9.45 -8.89 -11.26
CA LEU A 415 -9.42 -10.24 -11.84
C LEU A 415 -9.05 -11.30 -10.79
N LYS A 416 -8.15 -10.99 -9.86
CA LYS A 416 -7.81 -11.87 -8.74
C LYS A 416 -8.99 -12.07 -7.79
N VAL A 417 -9.70 -11.00 -7.45
CA VAL A 417 -10.91 -11.08 -6.61
C VAL A 417 -11.98 -11.93 -7.29
N LEU A 418 -12.31 -11.63 -8.55
CA LEU A 418 -13.28 -12.42 -9.33
C LEU A 418 -12.88 -13.89 -9.48
N ALA A 419 -11.57 -14.18 -9.59
CA ALA A 419 -11.08 -15.56 -9.67
C ALA A 419 -11.20 -16.31 -8.34
N VAL A 420 -11.02 -15.62 -7.23
CA VAL A 420 -11.21 -16.20 -5.90
C VAL A 420 -12.69 -16.43 -5.60
N ASP A 421 -13.54 -15.51 -6.04
CA ASP A 421 -15.00 -15.65 -5.93
C ASP A 421 -15.56 -16.70 -6.93
N GLY A 422 -14.73 -17.26 -7.82
CA GLY A 422 -15.11 -18.32 -8.76
C GLY A 422 -15.76 -17.84 -10.05
N ALA A 423 -15.92 -16.53 -10.25
CA ALA A 423 -16.58 -15.98 -11.45
C ALA A 423 -15.72 -16.08 -12.71
N VAL A 424 -14.40 -15.96 -12.55
CA VAL A 424 -13.44 -16.11 -13.64
C VAL A 424 -12.33 -17.08 -13.28
N GLU A 425 -11.65 -17.61 -14.28
CA GLU A 425 -10.45 -18.43 -14.09
C GLU A 425 -9.32 -17.99 -15.01
N ARG A 426 -8.09 -18.15 -14.53
CA ARG A 426 -6.90 -17.95 -15.34
C ARG A 426 -6.54 -19.24 -16.04
N VAL A 427 -6.48 -19.18 -17.38
CA VAL A 427 -6.12 -20.31 -18.25
C VAL A 427 -4.97 -19.93 -19.18
N SER A 428 -4.48 -20.91 -19.95
CA SER A 428 -3.51 -20.61 -21.03
C SER A 428 -4.13 -19.60 -22.02
N GLY A 429 -3.45 -18.50 -22.27
CA GLY A 429 -3.91 -17.43 -23.14
C GLY A 429 -4.64 -16.29 -22.45
N GLY A 430 -4.97 -16.39 -21.17
CA GLY A 430 -5.58 -15.27 -20.43
C GLY A 430 -6.65 -15.67 -19.39
N TRP A 431 -7.78 -14.97 -19.40
CA TRP A 431 -8.87 -15.09 -18.47
C TRP A 431 -10.14 -15.57 -19.16
N ARG A 432 -10.95 -16.38 -18.51
CA ARG A 432 -12.21 -16.91 -18.99
C ARG A 432 -13.25 -16.84 -17.89
N ALA A 433 -14.51 -16.54 -18.23
CA ALA A 433 -15.63 -16.69 -17.31
C ALA A 433 -15.88 -18.18 -17.02
N THR A 434 -16.23 -18.52 -15.79
CA THR A 434 -16.56 -19.89 -15.36
C THR A 434 -18.00 -20.27 -15.64
N GLY A 435 -18.86 -19.28 -15.85
CA GLY A 435 -20.32 -19.45 -15.94
C GLY A 435 -21.02 -19.52 -14.58
N GLN A 436 -20.30 -19.31 -13.48
CA GLN A 436 -20.93 -19.15 -12.17
C GLN A 436 -21.53 -17.75 -12.04
N ASP A 437 -22.74 -17.66 -11.50
CA ASP A 437 -23.35 -16.39 -11.15
C ASP A 437 -22.50 -15.67 -10.09
N TRP A 438 -22.18 -14.41 -10.35
CA TRP A 438 -21.46 -13.59 -9.43
C TRP A 438 -22.31 -12.43 -8.96
N THR A 439 -22.34 -12.21 -7.67
CA THR A 439 -23.02 -11.07 -7.04
C THR A 439 -22.02 -10.19 -6.31
N TYR A 440 -22.17 -8.88 -6.46
CA TYR A 440 -21.35 -7.91 -5.74
C TYR A 440 -21.79 -7.85 -4.27
N ASP A 441 -20.95 -8.32 -3.37
CA ASP A 441 -21.21 -8.34 -1.93
C ASP A 441 -20.99 -6.94 -1.33
N THR A 442 -21.99 -6.06 -1.48
CA THR A 442 -21.98 -4.68 -0.99
C THR A 442 -21.72 -4.64 0.52
N ASP A 443 -22.42 -5.47 1.29
CA ASP A 443 -22.31 -5.50 2.75
C ASP A 443 -20.89 -5.84 3.21
N ARG A 444 -20.23 -6.75 2.51
CA ARG A 444 -18.84 -7.11 2.79
C ARG A 444 -17.89 -5.93 2.53
N TYR A 445 -18.02 -5.27 1.38
CA TYR A 445 -17.15 -4.14 1.05
C TYR A 445 -17.37 -2.94 1.96
N GLU A 446 -18.61 -2.66 2.34
CA GLU A 446 -18.95 -1.61 3.32
C GLU A 446 -18.36 -1.93 4.70
N ARG A 447 -18.48 -3.16 5.18
CA ARG A 447 -17.85 -3.57 6.45
C ARG A 447 -16.33 -3.42 6.42
N VAL A 448 -15.68 -3.81 5.33
CA VAL A 448 -14.21 -3.65 5.18
C VAL A 448 -13.82 -2.17 5.17
N ALA A 449 -14.58 -1.32 4.50
CA ALA A 449 -14.35 0.12 4.49
C ALA A 449 -14.48 0.73 5.89
N ALA A 450 -15.55 0.41 6.61
CA ALA A 450 -15.77 0.88 7.98
C ALA A 450 -14.66 0.42 8.96
N THR A 451 -14.19 -0.81 8.80
CA THR A 451 -13.07 -1.32 9.62
C THR A 451 -11.79 -0.55 9.37
N ARG A 452 -11.47 -0.26 8.10
CA ARG A 452 -10.28 0.54 7.75
C ARG A 452 -10.38 1.97 8.28
N GLU A 453 -11.56 2.56 8.23
CA GLU A 453 -11.80 3.89 8.80
C GLU A 453 -11.58 3.90 10.31
N ALA A 454 -12.10 2.92 11.04
CA ALA A 454 -11.87 2.77 12.47
C ALA A 454 -10.38 2.56 12.83
N GLU A 455 -9.64 1.81 12.00
CA GLU A 455 -8.18 1.65 12.17
C GLU A 455 -7.43 2.97 11.93
N GLN A 456 -7.83 3.77 10.93
CA GLN A 456 -7.27 5.09 10.68
C GLN A 456 -7.53 6.04 11.86
N GLU A 457 -8.75 6.07 12.39
CA GLU A 457 -9.08 6.84 13.60
C GLU A 457 -8.25 6.40 14.80
N SER A 458 -8.07 5.09 14.98
CA SER A 458 -7.21 4.53 16.02
C SER A 458 -5.76 4.98 15.85
N MET A 459 -5.24 5.02 14.62
CA MET A 459 -3.88 5.52 14.37
C MET A 459 -3.73 7.01 14.64
N ILE A 460 -4.74 7.82 14.34
CA ILE A 460 -4.79 9.24 14.71
C ILE A 460 -4.75 9.38 16.25
N ALA A 461 -5.49 8.54 16.96
CA ALA A 461 -5.49 8.53 18.42
C ALA A 461 -4.11 8.13 18.99
N TYR A 462 -3.45 7.14 18.41
CA TYR A 462 -2.08 6.76 18.75
C TYR A 462 -1.08 7.91 18.55
N ALA A 463 -1.22 8.67 17.46
CA ALA A 463 -0.31 9.74 17.08
C ALA A 463 -0.48 11.04 17.88
N ARG A 464 -1.27 11.06 18.98
CA ARG A 464 -1.40 12.23 19.84
C ARG A 464 -0.07 12.55 20.52
N PRO A 465 0.25 13.85 20.75
CA PRO A 465 1.43 14.26 21.50
C PRO A 465 1.47 13.62 22.91
N ALA A 466 2.67 13.42 23.44
CA ALA A 466 2.84 12.75 24.74
C ALA A 466 2.26 13.55 25.91
N ASP A 467 2.19 14.89 25.80
CA ASP A 467 1.63 15.82 26.77
C ASP A 467 0.09 15.97 26.66
N SER A 468 -0.53 15.34 25.66
CA SER A 468 -1.99 15.33 25.52
C SER A 468 -2.64 14.58 26.69
N PRO A 469 -3.71 15.13 27.32
CA PRO A 469 -4.41 14.45 28.39
C PRO A 469 -5.08 13.12 27.94
N LYS A 470 -5.27 12.95 26.64
CA LYS A 470 -5.81 11.72 26.03
C LYS A 470 -4.71 10.76 25.54
N ALA A 471 -3.43 11.08 25.74
CA ALA A 471 -2.34 10.17 25.37
C ALA A 471 -2.26 9.01 26.35
N THR A 472 -2.10 7.80 25.82
CA THR A 472 -1.94 6.57 26.61
C THR A 472 -0.58 5.94 26.35
N CYS A 473 -0.17 5.01 27.19
CA CYS A 473 1.08 4.27 26.98
C CYS A 473 1.13 3.69 25.58
N ARG A 474 2.17 4.05 24.79
CA ARG A 474 2.31 3.66 23.39
C ARG A 474 2.28 2.15 23.18
N MET A 475 2.98 1.38 24.02
CA MET A 475 3.03 -0.08 23.90
C MET A 475 1.68 -0.70 24.29
N ALA A 476 1.07 -0.25 25.38
CA ALA A 476 -0.24 -0.74 25.80
C ALA A 476 -1.30 -0.45 24.74
N PHE A 477 -1.27 0.71 24.08
CA PHE A 477 -2.17 1.04 22.98
C PHE A 477 -2.03 0.03 21.82
N LEU A 478 -0.81 -0.28 21.42
CA LEU A 478 -0.57 -1.25 20.34
C LEU A 478 -1.00 -2.67 20.72
N GLN A 479 -0.78 -3.08 21.98
CA GLN A 479 -1.25 -4.35 22.50
C GLN A 479 -2.79 -4.42 22.50
N GLN A 480 -3.47 -3.38 22.98
CA GLN A 480 -4.93 -3.27 22.98
C GLN A 480 -5.51 -3.30 21.56
N SER A 481 -4.86 -2.65 20.58
CA SER A 481 -5.26 -2.70 19.17
C SER A 481 -5.17 -4.11 18.56
N LEU A 482 -4.44 -5.01 19.21
CA LEU A 482 -4.30 -6.42 18.87
C LEU A 482 -5.04 -7.34 19.84
N ASP A 483 -5.90 -6.79 20.72
CA ASP A 483 -6.66 -7.51 21.74
C ASP A 483 -5.76 -8.38 22.66
N ASP A 484 -4.55 -7.89 22.97
CA ASP A 484 -3.65 -8.55 23.91
C ASP A 484 -4.13 -8.30 25.35
N PRO A 485 -4.62 -9.32 26.06
CA PRO A 485 -5.15 -9.15 27.42
C PRO A 485 -4.07 -8.82 28.46
N THR A 486 -2.79 -8.93 28.08
CA THR A 486 -1.65 -8.63 28.97
C THR A 486 -1.18 -7.18 28.86
N ALA A 487 -1.93 -6.32 28.15
CA ALA A 487 -1.56 -4.93 27.91
C ALA A 487 -1.42 -4.15 29.25
N THR A 488 -0.22 -3.64 29.48
CA THR A 488 0.13 -2.85 30.67
C THR A 488 1.01 -1.67 30.30
N GLN A 489 1.14 -0.70 31.22
CA GLN A 489 2.06 0.42 31.01
C GLN A 489 3.51 -0.06 30.87
N CYS A 490 4.19 0.36 29.81
CA CYS A 490 5.54 -0.13 29.51
C CYS A 490 6.67 0.57 30.29
N GLY A 491 6.40 1.70 30.92
CA GLY A 491 7.36 2.48 31.73
C GLY A 491 8.48 3.18 30.93
N ARG A 492 8.51 3.08 29.58
CA ARG A 492 9.66 3.54 28.78
C ARG A 492 9.33 4.34 27.53
N CYS A 493 8.06 4.40 27.11
CA CYS A 493 7.65 5.27 26.00
C CYS A 493 7.60 6.74 26.46
N ASP A 494 7.48 7.65 25.50
CA ASP A 494 7.42 9.09 25.74
C ASP A 494 6.25 9.56 26.62
N VAL A 495 5.18 8.75 26.75
CA VAL A 495 4.05 9.03 27.64
C VAL A 495 4.31 8.51 29.06
N CYS A 496 4.97 7.35 29.20
CA CYS A 496 5.28 6.77 30.52
C CYS A 496 6.49 7.41 31.18
N SER A 497 7.41 7.94 30.37
CA SER A 497 8.64 8.63 30.79
C SER A 497 8.77 9.94 30.00
N ALA A 498 9.74 10.77 30.32
CA ALA A 498 10.02 11.98 29.52
C ALA A 498 10.40 11.60 28.06
N PRO A 499 10.01 12.41 27.06
CA PRO A 499 10.49 12.25 25.69
C PRO A 499 12.02 12.13 25.64
N TRP A 500 12.50 11.15 24.91
CA TRP A 500 13.93 10.81 24.80
C TRP A 500 14.58 11.40 23.56
N TYR A 501 13.79 11.89 22.64
CA TYR A 501 14.20 12.49 21.38
C TYR A 501 14.31 14.01 21.52
N PRO A 502 15.28 14.66 20.83
CA PRO A 502 15.33 16.11 20.74
C PRO A 502 14.09 16.65 20.02
N THR A 503 13.62 17.82 20.42
CA THR A 503 12.49 18.52 19.79
C THR A 503 12.94 19.72 18.94
N ASP A 504 14.18 20.16 19.11
CA ASP A 504 14.77 21.26 18.39
C ASP A 504 15.25 20.85 17.00
N ILE A 505 15.21 21.81 16.08
CA ILE A 505 15.72 21.65 14.73
C ILE A 505 16.82 22.69 14.54
N PRO A 506 18.08 22.28 14.34
CA PRO A 506 19.14 23.22 14.08
C PRO A 506 18.86 24.09 12.86
N ALA A 507 19.07 25.41 12.98
CA ALA A 507 18.77 26.38 11.91
C ALA A 507 19.47 26.02 10.57
N GLN A 508 20.68 25.48 10.64
CA GLN A 508 21.40 25.02 9.46
C GLN A 508 20.71 23.86 8.75
N ALA A 509 20.21 22.87 9.51
CA ALA A 509 19.47 21.73 8.95
C ALA A 509 18.14 22.18 8.35
N ALA A 510 17.43 23.11 9.01
CA ALA A 510 16.21 23.71 8.49
C ALA A 510 16.45 24.47 7.17
N ALA A 511 17.53 25.25 7.08
CA ALA A 511 17.91 25.98 5.87
C ALA A 511 18.30 25.02 4.73
N ALA A 512 19.10 23.98 5.00
CA ALA A 512 19.50 22.99 4.00
C ALA A 512 18.29 22.19 3.47
N ALA A 513 17.39 21.77 4.35
CA ALA A 513 16.15 21.10 3.96
C ALA A 513 15.26 22.02 3.10
N ALA A 514 15.11 23.27 3.46
CA ALA A 514 14.34 24.25 2.69
C ALA A 514 14.96 24.46 1.30
N GLU A 515 16.26 24.71 1.22
CA GLU A 515 16.97 24.90 -0.06
C GLU A 515 16.77 23.70 -1.00
N ARG A 516 16.85 22.49 -0.47
CA ARG A 516 16.71 21.29 -1.28
C ARG A 516 15.28 21.06 -1.75
N LEU A 517 14.30 21.19 -0.84
CA LEU A 517 12.89 21.00 -1.14
C LEU A 517 12.31 22.08 -2.07
N ASP A 518 12.93 23.26 -2.10
CA ASP A 518 12.56 24.34 -2.99
C ASP A 518 13.19 24.21 -4.39
N ARG A 519 14.07 23.23 -4.63
CA ARG A 519 14.60 22.98 -5.97
C ARG A 519 13.53 22.36 -6.86
N PRO A 520 13.07 23.05 -7.90
CA PRO A 520 12.16 22.46 -8.85
C PRO A 520 12.93 21.59 -9.85
N GLY A 521 12.24 20.59 -10.41
CA GLY A 521 12.75 19.82 -11.52
C GLY A 521 12.50 18.31 -11.42
N ALA A 522 11.60 17.81 -12.26
CA ALA A 522 11.33 16.38 -12.43
C ALA A 522 11.41 16.00 -13.92
N GLU A 523 11.86 14.76 -14.20
CA GLU A 523 11.88 14.25 -15.57
C GLU A 523 10.50 13.86 -16.05
N LEU A 524 10.19 14.24 -17.29
CA LEU A 524 9.00 13.83 -18.02
C LEU A 524 9.44 12.96 -19.23
N SER A 525 9.49 11.65 -19.03
CA SER A 525 9.83 10.71 -20.11
C SER A 525 8.69 10.63 -21.13
N PRO A 526 8.99 10.62 -22.44
CA PRO A 526 7.98 10.48 -23.49
C PRO A 526 7.34 9.09 -23.50
N ARG A 527 6.21 8.94 -24.16
CA ARG A 527 5.64 7.63 -24.46
C ARG A 527 6.40 7.00 -25.62
N ALA A 528 6.83 5.75 -25.45
CA ALA A 528 7.57 5.02 -26.48
C ALA A 528 6.67 4.16 -27.39
N GLN A 529 5.48 3.79 -26.89
CA GLN A 529 4.59 2.84 -27.57
C GLN A 529 3.12 3.24 -27.42
N TRP A 530 2.34 2.94 -28.44
CA TRP A 530 0.89 3.06 -28.42
C TRP A 530 0.27 1.94 -27.54
N PRO A 531 -0.84 2.18 -26.85
CA PRO A 531 -1.51 1.15 -26.04
C PRO A 531 -2.04 0.03 -26.93
N THR A 532 -1.92 -1.19 -26.47
CA THR A 532 -2.47 -2.36 -27.18
C THR A 532 -4.00 -2.32 -27.18
N GLY A 533 -4.62 -2.56 -28.35
CA GLY A 533 -6.06 -2.67 -28.49
C GLY A 533 -6.79 -1.33 -28.59
N VAL A 534 -6.08 -0.20 -28.65
CA VAL A 534 -6.70 1.13 -28.79
C VAL A 534 -7.47 1.30 -30.13
N ASP A 535 -7.19 0.46 -31.13
CA ASP A 535 -7.94 0.37 -32.38
C ASP A 535 -9.44 0.09 -32.14
N ARG A 536 -9.79 -0.64 -31.10
CA ARG A 536 -11.19 -0.90 -30.70
C ARG A 536 -11.90 0.33 -30.14
N LEU A 537 -11.15 1.31 -29.70
CA LEU A 537 -11.63 2.61 -29.25
C LEU A 537 -11.63 3.65 -30.37
N GLY A 538 -11.46 3.24 -31.64
CA GLY A 538 -11.49 4.10 -32.82
C GLY A 538 -10.18 4.82 -33.12
N VAL A 539 -9.05 4.38 -32.55
CA VAL A 539 -7.74 4.97 -32.77
C VAL A 539 -6.84 3.98 -33.53
N ASP A 540 -6.62 4.21 -34.80
CA ASP A 540 -5.84 3.31 -35.68
C ASP A 540 -4.33 3.55 -35.55
N VAL A 541 -3.74 3.11 -34.41
CA VAL A 541 -2.28 3.12 -34.18
C VAL A 541 -1.84 1.87 -33.43
N ARG A 542 -0.61 1.41 -33.70
CA ARG A 542 -0.06 0.18 -33.09
C ARG A 542 1.46 0.26 -32.94
N GLY A 543 2.00 -0.45 -31.96
CA GLY A 543 3.43 -0.63 -31.80
C GLY A 543 4.17 0.59 -31.26
N LYS A 544 5.38 0.82 -31.70
CA LYS A 544 6.23 1.94 -31.29
C LYS A 544 5.77 3.25 -31.93
N ILE A 545 5.90 4.36 -31.18
CA ILE A 545 5.71 5.70 -31.71
C ILE A 545 6.90 6.00 -32.62
N GLY A 546 6.61 6.42 -33.84
CA GLY A 546 7.66 6.73 -34.82
C GLY A 546 8.46 7.98 -34.44
N PRO A 547 9.73 8.10 -34.83
CA PRO A 547 10.57 9.25 -34.51
C PRO A 547 10.00 10.58 -35.06
N ASP A 548 9.24 10.52 -36.15
CA ASP A 548 8.60 11.69 -36.78
C ASP A 548 7.38 12.19 -36.00
N GLU A 549 6.86 11.40 -35.07
CA GLU A 549 5.70 11.71 -34.22
C GLU A 549 6.06 11.82 -32.74
N ALA A 550 7.24 11.35 -32.37
CA ALA A 550 7.67 11.34 -30.97
C ALA A 550 8.00 12.75 -30.45
N VAL A 551 7.77 12.96 -29.16
CA VAL A 551 8.30 14.11 -28.43
C VAL A 551 9.59 13.71 -27.72
N GLU A 552 10.42 14.67 -27.41
CA GLU A 552 11.68 14.49 -26.69
C GLU A 552 11.43 14.26 -25.17
N ASN A 553 12.50 13.93 -24.43
CA ASN A 553 12.46 13.95 -22.96
C ASN A 553 12.11 15.36 -22.48
N GLY A 554 11.08 15.44 -21.66
CA GLY A 554 10.59 16.68 -21.10
C GLY A 554 11.02 16.93 -19.65
N ARG A 555 10.52 18.02 -19.09
CA ARG A 555 10.70 18.39 -17.69
C ARG A 555 9.39 18.86 -17.07
N ALA A 556 9.30 18.75 -15.75
CA ALA A 556 8.24 19.31 -14.93
C ALA A 556 8.82 20.11 -13.77
N VAL A 557 8.03 21.02 -13.21
CA VAL A 557 8.46 21.71 -11.98
C VAL A 557 8.56 20.70 -10.82
N ALA A 558 7.54 19.81 -10.65
CA ALA A 558 7.61 18.73 -9.68
C ALA A 558 6.57 17.63 -9.99
N ARG A 559 6.68 16.49 -9.28
CA ARG A 559 5.57 15.55 -9.16
C ARG A 559 4.62 16.04 -8.07
N LEU A 560 3.33 15.77 -8.20
CA LEU A 560 2.36 16.10 -7.14
C LEU A 560 2.65 15.34 -5.83
N THR A 561 3.36 14.23 -5.91
CA THR A 561 3.81 13.45 -4.75
C THR A 561 5.10 13.97 -4.13
N ASP A 562 5.82 14.88 -4.79
CA ASP A 562 7.05 15.46 -4.28
C ASP A 562 6.74 16.37 -3.08
N LEU A 563 7.62 16.34 -2.12
CA LEU A 563 7.60 17.25 -0.98
C LEU A 563 8.04 18.66 -1.47
N GLY A 564 7.69 19.71 -0.81
CA GLY A 564 8.03 21.06 -1.29
C GLY A 564 7.17 21.54 -2.46
N TRP A 565 7.67 21.54 -3.69
CA TRP A 565 6.92 22.01 -4.86
C TRP A 565 5.67 21.20 -5.14
N GLY A 566 5.66 19.89 -4.89
CA GLY A 566 4.48 19.06 -5.08
C GLY A 566 3.29 19.54 -4.24
N GLN A 567 3.51 19.93 -3.00
CA GLN A 567 2.47 20.48 -2.13
C GLN A 567 1.94 21.83 -2.64
N ARG A 568 2.83 22.74 -3.08
CA ARG A 568 2.43 24.03 -3.66
C ARG A 568 1.59 23.83 -4.93
N LEU A 569 2.00 22.90 -5.79
CA LEU A 569 1.29 22.59 -7.02
C LEU A 569 -0.07 21.91 -6.75
N ARG A 570 -0.20 21.04 -5.72
CA ARG A 570 -1.52 20.54 -5.30
C ARG A 570 -2.47 21.67 -4.89
N THR A 571 -1.99 22.63 -4.11
CA THR A 571 -2.79 23.79 -3.72
C THR A 571 -3.18 24.66 -4.92
N LEU A 572 -2.25 24.87 -5.87
CA LEU A 572 -2.48 25.67 -7.06
C LEU A 572 -3.43 25.00 -8.06
N LEU A 573 -3.23 23.69 -8.28
CA LEU A 573 -3.96 22.94 -9.29
C LEU A 573 -5.27 22.37 -8.76
N GLY A 574 -5.51 22.43 -7.46
CA GLY A 574 -6.67 21.79 -6.84
C GLY A 574 -6.58 20.26 -6.95
N ASP A 575 -7.67 19.60 -6.60
CA ASP A 575 -7.74 18.15 -6.40
C ASP A 575 -7.72 17.30 -7.70
N ASP A 576 -7.20 17.81 -8.79
CA ASP A 576 -7.32 17.24 -10.14
C ASP A 576 -6.47 15.98 -10.41
N GLY A 577 -5.85 15.40 -9.42
CA GLY A 577 -5.01 14.20 -9.63
C GLY A 577 -5.11 13.12 -8.57
N LEU A 578 -5.60 13.43 -7.40
CA LEU A 578 -5.61 12.52 -6.24
C LEU A 578 -7.01 12.26 -5.67
N GLY A 579 -8.09 12.53 -6.36
CA GLY A 579 -9.48 12.34 -5.92
C GLY A 579 -9.67 12.80 -4.46
N HIS A 580 -10.43 13.87 -4.23
CA HIS A 580 -10.79 14.48 -2.94
C HIS A 580 -9.79 14.22 -1.78
N VAL A 581 -8.73 15.01 -1.75
CA VAL A 581 -7.86 15.12 -0.57
C VAL A 581 -8.50 16.14 0.36
N ALA A 582 -8.97 15.71 1.51
CA ALA A 582 -9.54 16.58 2.52
C ALA A 582 -8.58 17.71 2.90
N ALA A 583 -9.15 18.89 3.12
CA ALA A 583 -8.41 20.10 3.46
C ALA A 583 -7.50 19.95 4.70
N PRO A 584 -6.36 20.66 4.76
CA PRO A 584 -5.52 20.69 5.96
C PRO A 584 -6.31 21.20 7.16
N GLY A 585 -6.35 20.45 8.24
CA GLY A 585 -7.06 20.87 9.47
C GLY A 585 -7.85 19.77 10.16
N MET A 586 -8.04 18.59 9.54
CA MET A 586 -8.81 17.51 10.18
C MET A 586 -8.09 16.79 11.32
N LEU A 587 -6.79 16.89 11.43
CA LEU A 587 -6.05 16.32 12.57
C LEU A 587 -6.26 17.08 13.88
N ASP A 588 -6.82 18.30 13.82
CA ASP A 588 -7.18 19.10 14.99
C ASP A 588 -8.67 18.98 15.38
N ARG A 589 -9.47 18.21 14.62
CA ARG A 589 -10.85 17.92 15.02
C ARG A 589 -10.83 16.83 16.08
N GLU A 590 -11.36 17.17 17.24
CA GLU A 590 -11.75 16.17 18.25
C GLU A 590 -12.77 15.21 17.60
N PRO A 591 -12.59 13.90 17.72
CA PRO A 591 -13.65 12.96 17.35
C PRO A 591 -14.91 13.30 18.15
N PRO A 592 -16.11 13.13 17.58
CA PRO A 592 -17.35 13.34 18.30
C PRO A 592 -17.30 12.52 19.60
N GLY A 593 -17.52 13.18 20.72
CA GLY A 593 -17.49 12.56 22.03
C GLY A 593 -18.44 11.37 22.03
N ILE A 594 -17.95 10.23 22.47
CA ILE A 594 -18.82 9.14 22.90
C ILE A 594 -19.54 9.71 24.12
N GLU A 595 -20.85 9.99 23.98
CA GLU A 595 -21.71 10.31 25.11
C GLU A 595 -21.65 9.10 26.05
N GLU A 596 -21.00 9.25 27.18
CA GLU A 596 -21.13 8.31 28.31
C GLU A 596 -22.57 8.38 28.77
N ASP A 597 -23.27 7.27 28.70
CA ASP A 597 -24.58 7.07 29.25
C ASP A 597 -24.47 7.26 30.80
N PRO A 598 -25.08 8.28 31.38
CA PRO A 598 -24.92 8.56 32.82
C PRO A 598 -25.63 7.58 33.76
N ASP A 599 -26.29 6.52 33.27
CA ASP A 599 -27.11 5.59 34.06
C ASP A 599 -26.45 4.24 34.37
N ALA A 600 -25.14 4.06 34.14
CA ALA A 600 -24.43 2.82 34.46
C ALA A 600 -23.78 2.80 35.87
N ALA A 601 -24.41 3.40 36.90
CA ALA A 601 -23.99 3.27 38.28
C ALA A 601 -25.20 3.04 39.18
N GLY A 602 -25.56 1.77 39.42
CA GLY A 602 -26.67 1.45 40.35
C GLY A 602 -26.99 -0.01 40.52
N ASP A 603 -26.32 -0.59 41.49
CA ASP A 603 -26.81 -1.57 42.48
C ASP A 603 -27.17 -2.99 41.99
N GLY A 604 -26.35 -3.93 42.44
CA GLY A 604 -26.60 -5.36 42.39
C GLY A 604 -27.70 -5.80 43.31
N ARG A 605 -28.73 -6.46 42.79
CA ARG A 605 -29.47 -7.56 43.45
C ARG A 605 -30.20 -8.42 42.45
N SER A 606 -29.85 -9.67 42.46
CA SER A 606 -30.44 -10.82 41.81
C SER A 606 -31.92 -11.07 42.10
N ARG A 607 -32.73 -11.42 41.07
CA ARG A 607 -33.80 -12.42 41.13
C ARG A 607 -34.21 -12.94 39.75
N PRO A 608 -34.63 -14.19 39.63
CA PRO A 608 -34.72 -14.92 38.37
C PRO A 608 -36.09 -14.84 37.67
N PRO A 609 -36.29 -15.57 36.52
CA PRO A 609 -37.16 -15.16 35.43
C PRO A 609 -38.56 -15.79 35.48
N GLU A 610 -39.57 -15.12 34.97
CA GLU A 610 -40.83 -15.71 34.50
C GLU A 610 -41.19 -15.28 33.10
N SER A 611 -41.49 -16.20 32.23
CA SER A 611 -42.09 -16.07 30.89
C SER A 611 -43.59 -16.42 30.97
N PRO A 612 -44.35 -16.42 29.86
CA PRO A 612 -44.73 -15.33 28.92
C PRO A 612 -46.27 -15.20 28.75
N GLY A 613 -46.71 -14.14 28.09
CA GLY A 613 -48.12 -14.04 27.75
C GLY A 613 -48.44 -12.91 26.76
N SER A 614 -48.72 -13.23 25.53
CA SER A 614 -49.44 -12.39 24.56
C SER A 614 -50.96 -12.68 24.66
N PRO A 615 -51.91 -12.02 23.91
CA PRO A 615 -51.91 -10.75 23.19
C PRO A 615 -53.22 -9.94 23.39
N ALA A 616 -53.38 -8.80 22.71
CA ALA A 616 -54.58 -8.34 21.99
C ALA A 616 -54.89 -6.82 22.15
N SER A 617 -54.82 -6.15 21.08
CA SER A 617 -55.87 -5.53 20.20
C SER A 617 -56.48 -4.20 20.62
N SER A 618 -56.56 -3.36 19.58
CA SER A 618 -57.55 -2.30 19.31
C SER A 618 -57.37 -0.97 20.05
N GLY A 619 -57.37 0.16 19.41
CA GLY A 619 -58.11 0.71 18.30
C GLY A 619 -58.10 2.24 18.32
N SER A 620 -58.07 2.81 17.19
CA SER A 620 -58.83 3.94 16.65
C SER A 620 -58.59 5.39 17.14
N SER A 621 -58.20 6.17 16.18
CA SER A 621 -58.88 7.39 15.67
C SER A 621 -58.73 8.74 16.37
N GLY A 622 -58.38 9.73 15.57
CA GLY A 622 -58.95 11.06 15.71
C GLY A 622 -58.03 12.23 15.43
N SER A 623 -57.96 12.67 14.18
CA SER A 623 -57.77 14.12 13.87
C SER A 623 -59.16 14.81 14.01
N PRO A 624 -59.35 16.15 14.08
CA PRO A 624 -58.84 17.10 13.13
C PRO A 624 -58.58 18.57 13.62
N ALA A 625 -57.93 19.33 12.77
CA ALA A 625 -58.16 20.69 12.22
C ALA A 625 -58.49 21.91 13.14
N SER A 626 -57.86 23.00 13.05
CA SER A 626 -58.16 24.15 12.15
C SER A 626 -57.87 25.52 12.80
N SER A 627 -57.41 26.39 11.96
CA SER A 627 -57.69 27.87 11.86
C SER A 627 -57.14 28.77 13.01
N GLY A 628 -56.55 29.88 12.77
CA GLY A 628 -56.54 30.84 11.70
C GLY A 628 -56.03 32.17 12.23
N SER A 629 -55.57 32.95 11.33
CA SER A 629 -55.62 34.39 11.16
C SER A 629 -54.75 35.40 11.93
N SER A 630 -53.93 36.01 11.12
CA SER A 630 -53.87 37.50 10.84
C SER A 630 -53.31 38.49 11.86
N GLY A 631 -52.45 39.34 11.33
CA GLY A 631 -52.17 40.66 11.80
C GLY A 631 -50.73 41.11 11.67
N SER A 632 -50.32 41.62 10.61
CA SER A 632 -49.91 42.96 10.08
C SER A 632 -48.86 43.75 10.87
N ASP A 633 -47.86 44.17 10.07
CA ASP A 633 -47.12 45.44 10.02
C ASP A 633 -46.05 45.74 11.07
N THR A 634 -44.84 46.01 10.75
CA THR A 634 -44.22 47.10 9.99
C THR A 634 -42.70 47.11 10.16
N SER A 635 -42.02 47.28 9.06
CA SER A 635 -40.84 48.11 8.80
C SER A 635 -39.59 47.99 9.66
N GLY A 636 -38.50 47.73 8.99
CA GLY A 636 -37.14 48.03 9.42
C GLY A 636 -36.09 47.35 8.54
N GLY A 637 -35.83 47.93 7.38
CA GLY A 637 -34.80 47.42 6.46
C GLY A 637 -33.38 47.56 7.03
N SER A 638 -32.63 46.50 6.91
CA SER A 638 -31.16 46.59 6.82
C SER A 638 -30.71 45.48 5.92
N THR A 639 -30.49 45.82 4.68
CA THR A 639 -29.81 44.98 3.69
C THR A 639 -28.34 44.88 4.04
N ALA A 640 -27.93 43.74 4.62
CA ALA A 640 -26.56 43.29 4.57
C ALA A 640 -26.44 42.37 3.35
N PRO A 641 -25.46 42.57 2.47
CA PRO A 641 -25.26 41.68 1.35
C PRO A 641 -24.71 40.37 1.87
N SER A 642 -25.43 39.28 1.66
CA SER A 642 -24.88 37.92 1.74
C SER A 642 -23.82 37.81 0.65
N ALA A 643 -22.56 38.04 1.04
CA ALA A 643 -21.43 37.59 0.25
C ALA A 643 -21.41 36.06 0.33
N SER A 644 -22.00 35.43 -0.66
CA SER A 644 -21.63 34.07 -1.02
C SER A 644 -20.12 34.11 -1.34
N ALA A 645 -19.30 33.64 -0.42
CA ALA A 645 -17.90 33.42 -0.69
C ALA A 645 -17.84 32.33 -1.81
N SER A 646 -17.78 32.80 -3.06
CA SER A 646 -17.38 31.96 -4.18
C SER A 646 -16.04 31.39 -3.83
N ALA A 647 -15.94 30.07 -3.89
CA ALA A 647 -14.66 29.36 -3.80
C ALA A 647 -13.64 30.07 -4.71
N PRO A 648 -12.38 30.27 -4.29
CA PRO A 648 -11.40 30.98 -5.08
C PRO A 648 -11.31 30.30 -6.45
N SER A 649 -11.42 31.12 -7.50
CA SER A 649 -11.22 30.68 -8.89
C SER A 649 -9.84 30.04 -8.98
N MET A 650 -9.78 28.75 -9.32
CA MET A 650 -8.52 28.01 -9.48
C MET A 650 -7.78 28.34 -10.79
N ASP A 651 -8.21 29.33 -11.53
CA ASP A 651 -7.59 29.84 -12.74
C ASP A 651 -7.18 31.30 -12.57
N GLY A 652 -5.92 31.58 -12.64
CA GLY A 652 -5.33 32.91 -12.56
C GLY A 652 -3.93 32.93 -13.18
N PRO A 653 -3.38 34.14 -13.43
CA PRO A 653 -2.00 34.21 -13.95
C PRO A 653 -1.01 33.61 -12.96
N PRO A 654 0.10 33.01 -13.47
CA PRO A 654 1.14 32.47 -12.60
C PRO A 654 1.78 33.58 -11.76
N ASP A 655 2.05 33.29 -10.49
CA ASP A 655 2.83 34.19 -9.64
C ASP A 655 4.32 34.20 -10.02
N GLU A 656 5.06 35.18 -9.50
CA GLU A 656 6.47 35.35 -9.78
C GLU A 656 7.32 34.16 -9.29
N ALA A 657 6.94 33.56 -8.14
CA ALA A 657 7.66 32.40 -7.58
C ALA A 657 7.53 31.17 -8.47
N LEU A 658 6.35 30.92 -9.02
CA LEU A 658 6.11 29.83 -9.97
C LEU A 658 6.86 30.05 -11.29
N LEU A 659 6.82 31.25 -11.84
CA LEU A 659 7.58 31.58 -13.06
C LEU A 659 9.09 31.43 -12.84
N HIS A 660 9.58 31.84 -11.67
CA HIS A 660 10.97 31.65 -11.32
C HIS A 660 11.36 30.19 -11.22
N ALA A 661 10.52 29.34 -10.59
CA ALA A 661 10.72 27.90 -10.55
C ALA A 661 10.73 27.25 -11.95
N CYS A 662 9.79 27.65 -12.81
CA CYS A 662 9.79 27.21 -14.20
C CYS A 662 11.10 27.59 -14.92
N ALA A 663 11.56 28.82 -14.74
CA ALA A 663 12.82 29.31 -15.32
C ALA A 663 14.04 28.54 -14.78
N GLN A 664 14.08 28.21 -13.50
CA GLN A 664 15.13 27.38 -12.90
C GLN A 664 15.18 25.98 -13.53
N VAL A 665 14.04 25.34 -13.74
CA VAL A 665 13.99 24.03 -14.42
C VAL A 665 14.53 24.14 -15.83
N LEU A 666 14.13 25.17 -16.57
CA LEU A 666 14.61 25.39 -17.93
C LEU A 666 16.10 25.73 -17.97
N ALA A 667 16.62 26.48 -16.99
CA ALA A 667 18.05 26.81 -16.89
C ALA A 667 18.90 25.58 -16.54
N ALA A 668 18.38 24.66 -15.73
CA ALA A 668 19.05 23.41 -15.34
C ALA A 668 18.88 22.28 -16.36
N TRP A 669 18.07 22.47 -17.41
CA TRP A 669 17.85 21.45 -18.43
C TRP A 669 19.09 21.32 -19.32
N ASP A 670 19.63 20.13 -19.41
CA ASP A 670 20.73 19.80 -20.30
C ASP A 670 20.21 19.68 -21.74
N TRP A 671 20.17 20.82 -22.43
CA TRP A 671 19.61 20.93 -23.79
C TRP A 671 20.54 20.31 -24.82
N SER A 672 20.09 19.31 -25.56
CA SER A 672 20.72 18.90 -26.81
C SER A 672 20.61 20.04 -27.84
N ARG A 673 19.43 20.67 -27.93
CA ARG A 673 19.17 21.90 -28.71
C ARG A 673 18.14 22.74 -27.95
N ARG A 674 18.42 24.02 -27.73
CA ARG A 674 17.49 24.93 -27.02
C ARG A 674 16.24 25.17 -27.86
N PRO A 675 15.05 25.35 -27.24
CA PRO A 675 13.85 25.72 -27.96
C PRO A 675 13.97 27.09 -28.62
N ALA A 676 13.45 27.25 -29.83
CA ALA A 676 13.40 28.50 -30.56
C ALA A 676 12.08 29.26 -30.35
N ALA A 677 11.05 28.58 -29.85
CA ALA A 677 9.74 29.14 -29.60
C ALA A 677 8.98 28.35 -28.54
N ILE A 678 7.89 28.93 -28.05
CA ILE A 678 6.99 28.34 -27.05
C ILE A 678 5.58 28.23 -27.64
N VAL A 679 4.94 27.06 -27.42
CA VAL A 679 3.51 26.80 -27.70
C VAL A 679 2.86 26.22 -26.45
N SER A 680 1.64 26.63 -26.14
CA SER A 680 0.88 26.07 -24.99
C SER A 680 -0.21 25.13 -25.48
N ILE A 681 -0.54 24.13 -24.62
CA ILE A 681 -1.74 23.34 -24.78
C ILE A 681 -2.92 24.12 -24.17
N PRO A 682 -4.07 24.27 -24.88
CA PRO A 682 -5.21 24.98 -24.33
C PRO A 682 -5.83 24.22 -23.17
N SER A 683 -5.76 24.77 -21.97
CA SER A 683 -6.38 24.21 -20.78
C SER A 683 -7.82 24.70 -20.64
N ARG A 684 -8.78 23.79 -20.44
CA ARG A 684 -10.19 24.15 -20.20
C ARG A 684 -10.44 24.62 -18.77
N ARG A 685 -9.62 24.17 -17.83
CA ARG A 685 -9.77 24.47 -16.41
C ARG A 685 -8.94 25.65 -15.97
N ARG A 686 -7.76 25.85 -16.61
CA ARG A 686 -6.77 26.86 -16.23
C ARG A 686 -6.17 27.59 -17.43
N PRO A 687 -7.02 28.19 -18.29
CA PRO A 687 -6.52 28.86 -19.50
C PRO A 687 -5.59 30.03 -19.19
N GLN A 688 -5.84 30.80 -18.11
CA GLN A 688 -4.97 31.91 -17.73
C GLN A 688 -3.64 31.46 -17.20
N LEU A 689 -3.61 30.37 -16.43
CA LEU A 689 -2.39 29.82 -15.86
C LEU A 689 -1.47 29.31 -16.99
N VAL A 690 -1.94 28.44 -17.86
CA VAL A 690 -1.11 27.81 -18.89
C VAL A 690 -0.60 28.84 -19.92
N SER A 691 -1.48 29.70 -20.43
CA SER A 691 -1.07 30.76 -21.35
C SER A 691 -0.16 31.81 -20.68
N GLY A 692 -0.38 32.08 -19.39
CA GLY A 692 0.45 32.98 -18.60
C GLY A 692 1.86 32.45 -18.41
N ILE A 693 2.02 31.13 -18.17
CA ILE A 693 3.35 30.47 -18.12
C ILE A 693 4.05 30.57 -19.46
N GLY A 694 3.36 30.22 -20.56
CA GLY A 694 3.96 30.31 -21.90
C GLY A 694 4.47 31.71 -22.22
N ARG A 695 3.69 32.76 -21.94
CA ARG A 695 4.09 34.17 -22.10
C ARG A 695 5.20 34.57 -21.15
N GLY A 696 5.11 34.22 -19.87
CA GLY A 696 6.09 34.55 -18.86
C GLY A 696 7.47 33.93 -19.16
N LEU A 697 7.50 32.66 -19.54
CA LEU A 697 8.71 31.99 -19.99
C LEU A 697 9.26 32.59 -21.30
N GLY A 698 8.38 33.00 -22.22
CA GLY A 698 8.77 33.71 -23.42
C GLY A 698 9.48 35.04 -23.12
N GLN A 699 8.98 35.82 -22.16
CA GLN A 699 9.59 37.05 -21.71
C GLN A 699 10.94 36.81 -21.01
N LEU A 700 10.99 35.90 -20.07
CA LEU A 700 12.22 35.56 -19.32
C LEU A 700 13.32 34.97 -20.21
N GLY A 701 12.94 34.05 -21.11
CA GLY A 701 13.87 33.37 -22.02
C GLY A 701 14.14 34.10 -23.31
N ARG A 702 13.50 35.25 -23.54
CA ARG A 702 13.54 35.99 -24.84
C ARG A 702 13.17 35.10 -26.01
N LEU A 703 12.16 34.24 -25.82
CA LEU A 703 11.64 33.34 -26.85
C LEU A 703 10.26 33.81 -27.34
N PRO A 704 9.95 33.72 -28.63
CA PRO A 704 8.63 34.03 -29.12
C PRO A 704 7.59 33.04 -28.56
N TYR A 705 6.54 33.55 -27.95
CA TYR A 705 5.33 32.77 -27.65
C TYR A 705 4.44 32.77 -28.91
N LEU A 706 4.26 31.59 -29.51
CA LEU A 706 3.52 31.47 -30.77
C LEU A 706 2.01 31.37 -30.59
N GLY A 707 1.54 31.14 -29.34
CA GLY A 707 0.13 30.96 -29.01
C GLY A 707 -0.16 29.55 -28.54
N GLU A 708 -1.43 29.16 -28.63
CA GLU A 708 -1.96 27.87 -28.19
C GLU A 708 -2.36 27.02 -29.40
N LEU A 709 -2.41 25.69 -29.20
CA LEU A 709 -3.04 24.79 -30.16
C LEU A 709 -4.55 25.03 -30.20
N ASP A 710 -5.20 24.78 -31.31
CA ASP A 710 -6.65 24.81 -31.41
C ASP A 710 -7.25 23.48 -30.93
N LEU A 711 -8.44 23.54 -30.31
CA LEU A 711 -9.22 22.37 -29.90
C LEU A 711 -10.17 21.93 -31.03
N ALA A 712 -9.98 20.71 -31.51
CA ALA A 712 -10.91 20.07 -32.44
C ALA A 712 -12.00 19.28 -31.70
N HIS A 713 -13.18 19.11 -32.30
CA HIS A 713 -14.27 18.27 -31.80
C HIS A 713 -14.64 18.53 -30.32
N GLY A 714 -14.56 19.77 -29.88
CA GLY A 714 -14.85 20.17 -28.51
C GLY A 714 -13.76 19.79 -27.48
N GLY A 715 -12.56 19.38 -27.92
CA GLY A 715 -11.40 19.07 -27.08
C GLY A 715 -11.45 17.72 -26.36
N PRO A 716 -10.54 17.46 -25.40
CA PRO A 716 -10.47 16.20 -24.66
C PRO A 716 -11.79 15.81 -23.99
N THR A 717 -12.16 14.50 -24.06
CA THR A 717 -13.46 14.01 -23.58
C THR A 717 -13.35 13.08 -22.34
N GLY A 718 -12.16 12.61 -22.00
CA GLY A 718 -11.94 11.62 -20.96
C GLY A 718 -11.95 12.21 -19.53
N GLN A 719 -12.31 11.35 -18.56
CA GLN A 719 -12.17 11.68 -17.16
C GLN A 719 -10.76 11.29 -16.64
N PRO A 720 -10.22 11.99 -15.63
CA PRO A 720 -9.00 11.60 -14.95
C PRO A 720 -9.10 10.17 -14.35
N GLY A 721 -8.00 9.44 -14.26
CA GLY A 721 -7.94 8.16 -13.56
C GLY A 721 -8.13 6.90 -14.39
N GLY A 722 -8.53 7.00 -15.66
CA GLY A 722 -8.70 5.87 -16.57
C GLY A 722 -7.38 5.22 -17.02
N ASN A 723 -7.49 4.09 -17.73
CA ASN A 723 -6.32 3.41 -18.30
C ASN A 723 -5.76 4.12 -19.54
N SER A 724 -4.60 3.62 -19.98
CA SER A 724 -3.83 4.24 -21.06
C SER A 724 -4.56 4.28 -22.40
N ALA A 725 -5.36 3.24 -22.73
CA ALA A 725 -6.07 3.17 -24.00
C ALA A 725 -7.23 4.18 -24.09
N PHE A 726 -8.06 4.24 -23.05
CA PHE A 726 -9.17 5.20 -22.97
C PHE A 726 -8.65 6.65 -22.90
N ARG A 727 -7.53 6.87 -22.22
CA ARG A 727 -6.91 8.20 -22.17
C ARG A 727 -6.36 8.67 -23.49
N LEU A 728 -5.74 7.78 -24.27
CA LEU A 728 -5.33 8.10 -25.63
C LEU A 728 -6.54 8.41 -26.50
N ALA A 729 -7.58 7.57 -26.47
CA ALA A 729 -8.79 7.78 -27.26
C ALA A 729 -9.48 9.12 -26.92
N ALA A 730 -9.46 9.51 -25.65
CA ALA A 730 -10.06 10.77 -25.19
C ALA A 730 -9.36 12.03 -25.71
N VAL A 731 -8.08 11.96 -26.07
CA VAL A 731 -7.29 13.09 -26.57
C VAL A 731 -6.91 12.96 -28.05
N TRP A 732 -7.23 11.81 -28.69
CA TRP A 732 -6.86 11.54 -30.08
C TRP A 732 -7.55 12.54 -31.02
N ASP A 733 -6.76 13.15 -31.89
CA ASP A 733 -7.16 14.18 -32.86
C ASP A 733 -7.95 15.36 -32.24
N ARG A 734 -7.70 15.64 -30.95
CA ARG A 734 -8.34 16.77 -30.24
C ARG A 734 -7.53 18.06 -30.26
N PHE A 735 -6.30 18.02 -30.73
CA PHE A 735 -5.40 19.16 -30.86
C PHE A 735 -5.02 19.37 -32.31
N VAL A 736 -5.20 20.60 -32.78
CA VAL A 736 -4.92 21.00 -34.18
C VAL A 736 -4.00 22.21 -34.20
N VAL A 737 -3.11 22.24 -35.15
CA VAL A 737 -2.28 23.43 -35.44
C VAL A 737 -3.04 24.30 -36.41
N GLY A 738 -3.53 25.45 -35.94
CA GLY A 738 -4.22 26.42 -36.78
C GLY A 738 -3.32 27.02 -37.87
N PRO A 739 -3.87 27.57 -38.94
CA PRO A 739 -3.07 28.06 -40.09
C PRO A 739 -2.01 29.09 -39.70
N GLN A 740 -2.35 30.07 -38.85
CA GLN A 740 -1.41 31.10 -38.39
C GLN A 740 -0.25 30.51 -37.57
N LEU A 741 -0.52 29.50 -36.74
CA LEU A 741 0.49 28.80 -35.95
C LEU A 741 1.37 27.94 -36.90
N ALA A 742 0.78 27.25 -37.89
CA ALA A 742 1.49 26.46 -38.85
C ALA A 742 2.48 27.31 -39.66
N ASP A 743 2.07 28.51 -40.13
CA ASP A 743 2.94 29.44 -40.80
C ASP A 743 4.12 29.88 -39.96
N ARG A 744 3.89 30.15 -38.65
CA ARG A 744 4.97 30.50 -37.72
C ARG A 744 5.92 29.33 -37.45
N ILE A 745 5.40 28.12 -37.37
CA ILE A 745 6.22 26.90 -37.20
C ILE A 745 7.07 26.68 -38.42
N SER A 746 6.52 26.82 -39.63
CA SER A 746 7.27 26.65 -40.86
C SER A 746 8.44 27.64 -40.98
N GLN A 747 8.30 28.84 -40.47
CA GLN A 747 9.38 29.86 -40.42
C GLN A 747 10.51 29.50 -39.47
N LEU A 748 10.26 28.65 -38.46
CA LEU A 748 11.29 28.17 -37.54
C LEU A 748 12.19 27.08 -38.19
N GLY A 749 11.71 26.45 -39.25
CA GLY A 749 12.40 25.32 -39.87
C GLY A 749 12.56 24.15 -38.88
N ASP A 750 13.75 23.56 -38.82
CA ASP A 750 14.09 22.40 -38.00
C ASP A 750 14.40 22.75 -36.52
N GLN A 751 13.91 23.88 -36.04
CA GLN A 751 14.16 24.28 -34.63
C GLN A 751 13.19 23.60 -33.64
N PRO A 752 13.66 23.32 -32.42
CA PRO A 752 12.80 22.76 -31.37
C PRO A 752 11.78 23.76 -30.85
N ILE A 753 10.60 23.24 -30.43
CA ILE A 753 9.52 24.00 -29.80
C ILE A 753 9.35 23.49 -28.37
N LEU A 754 9.26 24.42 -27.40
CA LEU A 754 8.83 24.11 -26.04
C LEU A 754 7.32 24.02 -25.99
N LEU A 755 6.77 22.85 -25.64
CA LEU A 755 5.33 22.62 -25.48
C LEU A 755 4.95 22.66 -24.00
N VAL A 756 4.09 23.62 -23.61
CA VAL A 756 3.77 23.90 -22.19
C VAL A 756 2.34 23.45 -21.87
N ASP A 757 2.19 22.79 -20.70
CA ASP A 757 0.90 22.39 -20.12
C ASP A 757 0.93 22.55 -18.58
N ASP A 758 -0.21 22.42 -17.91
CA ASP A 758 -0.31 22.50 -16.43
C ASP A 758 -0.02 21.15 -15.77
N LEU A 759 -0.58 20.05 -16.31
CA LEU A 759 -0.55 18.74 -15.66
C LEU A 759 -0.36 17.59 -16.64
N ALA A 760 0.64 16.75 -16.41
CA ALA A 760 0.78 15.50 -17.14
C ALA A 760 0.52 14.30 -16.22
N ASP A 761 -0.57 13.58 -16.47
CA ASP A 761 -0.88 12.33 -15.80
C ASP A 761 -0.48 11.12 -16.68
N SER A 762 -1.24 10.85 -17.73
CA SER A 762 -0.93 9.74 -18.66
C SER A 762 0.13 10.08 -19.69
N ARG A 763 0.47 11.33 -19.82
CA ARG A 763 1.35 11.92 -20.85
C ARG A 763 0.79 11.86 -22.27
N TRP A 764 -0.45 11.33 -22.51
CA TRP A 764 -1.05 11.25 -23.84
C TRP A 764 -1.39 12.62 -24.41
N THR A 765 -1.78 13.58 -23.58
CA THR A 765 -1.99 14.97 -24.00
C THR A 765 -0.71 15.52 -24.67
N MET A 766 0.42 15.42 -23.97
CA MET A 766 1.71 15.87 -24.50
C MET A 766 2.12 15.12 -25.76
N THR A 767 1.89 13.80 -25.81
CA THR A 767 2.24 12.97 -26.96
C THR A 767 1.40 13.36 -28.20
N VAL A 768 0.08 13.50 -28.04
CA VAL A 768 -0.82 13.82 -29.19
C VAL A 768 -0.67 15.28 -29.64
N ALA A 769 -0.55 16.23 -28.70
CA ALA A 769 -0.26 17.62 -29.02
C ALA A 769 1.10 17.80 -29.68
N GLY A 770 2.12 17.12 -29.17
CA GLY A 770 3.46 17.10 -29.77
C GLY A 770 3.48 16.49 -31.18
N ARG A 771 2.74 15.39 -31.37
CA ARG A 771 2.55 14.80 -32.72
C ARG A 771 1.92 15.79 -33.70
N ALA A 772 0.94 16.57 -33.25
CA ALA A 772 0.34 17.60 -34.10
C ALA A 772 1.37 18.67 -34.53
N LEU A 773 2.22 19.13 -33.61
CA LEU A 773 3.30 20.07 -33.91
C LEU A 773 4.37 19.45 -34.83
N ARG A 774 4.76 18.20 -34.61
CA ARG A 774 5.71 17.48 -35.46
C ARG A 774 5.19 17.37 -36.90
N ARG A 775 3.91 17.04 -37.06
CA ARG A 775 3.24 16.96 -38.37
C ARG A 775 3.10 18.31 -39.05
N ALA A 776 3.04 19.40 -38.28
CA ALA A 776 3.05 20.77 -38.80
C ALA A 776 4.46 21.29 -39.13
N GLY A 777 5.50 20.46 -38.99
CA GLY A 777 6.87 20.79 -39.41
C GLY A 777 7.81 21.22 -38.29
N ALA A 778 7.44 21.08 -36.99
CA ALA A 778 8.36 21.35 -35.89
C ALA A 778 9.55 20.36 -35.94
N GLY A 779 10.78 20.84 -35.78
CA GLY A 779 11.99 20.00 -35.80
C GLY A 779 12.08 19.05 -34.64
N ALA A 780 11.73 19.50 -33.44
CA ALA A 780 11.58 18.69 -32.23
C ALA A 780 10.54 19.34 -31.31
N VAL A 781 9.94 18.56 -30.42
CA VAL A 781 9.01 19.07 -29.40
C VAL A 781 9.53 18.66 -28.01
N LEU A 782 9.75 19.67 -27.18
CA LEU A 782 10.28 19.56 -25.82
C LEU A 782 9.13 19.79 -24.82
N PRO A 783 8.58 18.73 -24.20
CA PRO A 783 7.47 18.87 -23.24
C PRO A 783 7.91 19.55 -21.94
N PHE A 784 7.13 20.49 -21.47
CA PHE A 784 7.28 21.11 -20.17
C PHE A 784 5.91 21.23 -19.47
N VAL A 785 5.83 20.76 -18.24
CA VAL A 785 4.59 20.84 -17.45
C VAL A 785 4.88 21.39 -16.05
N LEU A 786 3.84 21.94 -15.39
CA LEU A 786 3.97 22.31 -13.99
C LEU A 786 4.06 21.07 -13.11
N ALA A 787 3.16 20.11 -13.33
CA ALA A 787 3.05 18.95 -12.45
C ALA A 787 2.98 17.63 -13.22
N LEU A 788 3.53 16.58 -12.55
CA LEU A 788 3.29 15.18 -12.88
C LEU A 788 2.44 14.54 -11.79
N THR A 789 1.49 13.67 -12.12
CA THR A 789 0.68 13.00 -11.11
C THR A 789 1.43 11.90 -10.36
N ALA A 790 2.37 11.19 -10.99
CA ALA A 790 3.31 10.23 -10.37
C ALA A 790 4.37 9.75 -11.39
#